data_cbaa104c1ea2f933356626560385d22c
#
_entry.id   cbaa104c1ea2f933356626560385d22c
#
_cell.length_a   1.000
_cell.length_b   1.000
_cell.length_c   1.000
_cell.angle_alpha   90.00
_cell.angle_beta   90.00
_cell.angle_gamma   90.00
#
_symmetry.space_group_name_H-M   'P 1'
#
loop_
_entity.id
_entity.type
_entity.pdbx_description
1 polymer ?
#
loop_
_entity_poly.entity_id
_entity_poly.type
_entity_poly.pdbx_seq_one_letter_code
_entity_poly.pdbx_strand_id
1 'polypeptide(L)'
;MTDAPIVRVAQGALQGRVANAPSGKAYYSFQGIPYAKPPLGSLRFKAPQPPEPWEDVRDATAEGNVSAQVDHMANKQYIGDENCLFLNVYTPSIEGSSLPVMVFIHGGGFSFGSGNTDMYGPAYLVEKDVVVVTVNYRLGPLGFLSLHTPAVPGNAGLKDMAQALRWLRDNVHSFGGDPANLTVFGESAGGVATSLLTASPLTRNLISKAIIQSGTALNSWAFQNDPLHNARQLARSLGCDAEDVEGILEFLSTTPVKDLVEAASQTTEEDFIQRGAITFAPVVEREFPGVEAALSESFLDVLTSGRVAQVPVMIGSTALEFTQERRAEELQEYLPGALGLARGSAEAAAAAQRLQQLYLSGEERLGRAQLLSDVLINVDTHRYVQYLLKATNQPIYYYKFDYVGELNLSKKLYPNLEEELKQALHADELSYLFRMELLQDVEPTMQDIKIRERMVRLWTNFAKVGNPTPDENHYLTVRWQPVSGEDLHCLRLASELALITSPDADRMDFWDDLYSKHFKIWNLPEQTTLPSTIEIVSYVQHSSGSIVEETTETLVQTTVQETQQLEITTPEPEVIPEPVPELPSVPEPVPVGQSVVDAPLNGVKESQVNGNHDKKPRTSNEIKMVQNSNGNPKDVIRANDPPEDDLPKNIGVNKFVNFFESLGGKK
;
A
#
# COMPACT_ATOMS: atom_id res chain seq x y z
N MET A 1 18.94 25.51 -21.51
CA MET A 1 18.78 24.13 -21.03
C MET A 1 18.88 24.25 -19.53
N THR A 2 17.84 23.92 -18.79
CA THR A 2 17.92 23.82 -17.32
C THR A 2 18.81 22.62 -17.05
N ASP A 3 19.88 22.82 -16.27
CA ASP A 3 20.76 21.74 -15.88
C ASP A 3 19.93 20.63 -15.22
N ALA A 4 20.29 19.35 -15.46
CA ALA A 4 19.61 18.22 -14.86
C ALA A 4 19.69 18.32 -13.33
N PRO A 5 18.57 18.10 -12.58
CA PRO A 5 18.57 18.22 -11.13
C PRO A 5 19.48 17.15 -10.52
N ILE A 6 20.36 17.57 -9.63
CA ILE A 6 21.24 16.65 -8.88
C ILE A 6 20.97 16.83 -7.39
N VAL A 7 20.73 15.72 -6.70
CA VAL A 7 20.62 15.67 -5.23
C VAL A 7 21.71 14.77 -4.65
N ARG A 8 22.07 14.99 -3.41
CA ARG A 8 23.06 14.16 -2.70
C ARG A 8 22.42 13.49 -1.51
N VAL A 9 22.40 12.17 -1.56
CA VAL A 9 21.94 11.28 -0.47
C VAL A 9 23.14 10.69 0.27
N ALA A 10 22.90 9.98 1.37
CA ALA A 10 23.97 9.38 2.17
C ALA A 10 24.86 8.42 1.35
N GLN A 11 24.31 7.77 0.33
CA GLN A 11 25.03 6.79 -0.49
C GLN A 11 25.80 7.42 -1.66
N GLY A 12 25.46 8.63 -2.09
CA GLY A 12 26.11 9.28 -3.24
C GLY A 12 25.25 10.36 -3.91
N ALA A 13 25.61 10.78 -5.11
CA ALA A 13 24.85 11.74 -5.88
C ALA A 13 23.88 11.04 -6.84
N LEU A 14 22.70 11.65 -7.07
CA LEU A 14 21.66 11.17 -7.98
C LEU A 14 21.33 12.28 -8.97
N GLN A 15 21.29 11.95 -10.27
CA GLN A 15 20.81 12.83 -11.31
C GLN A 15 19.38 12.43 -11.70
N GLY A 16 18.44 13.32 -11.49
CA GLY A 16 17.05 13.16 -11.90
C GLY A 16 16.73 13.92 -13.19
N ARG A 17 15.44 14.02 -13.47
CA ARG A 17 14.89 14.79 -14.61
C ARG A 17 13.79 15.74 -14.17
N VAL A 18 13.50 16.73 -15.00
CA VAL A 18 12.31 17.58 -14.85
C VAL A 18 11.18 16.95 -15.65
N ALA A 19 10.02 16.83 -15.03
CA ALA A 19 8.78 16.37 -15.64
C ALA A 19 7.70 17.45 -15.47
N ASN A 20 6.62 17.36 -16.26
CA ASN A 20 5.51 18.30 -16.20
C ASN A 20 4.23 17.58 -15.85
N ALA A 21 3.49 18.15 -14.92
CA ALA A 21 2.13 17.73 -14.61
C ALA A 21 1.15 18.21 -15.69
N PRO A 22 -0.09 17.68 -15.75
CA PRO A 22 -1.10 18.08 -16.73
C PRO A 22 -1.44 19.59 -16.70
N SER A 23 -1.28 20.25 -15.56
CA SER A 23 -1.43 21.72 -15.43
C SER A 23 -0.30 22.52 -16.09
N GLY A 24 0.79 21.87 -16.48
CA GLY A 24 2.03 22.49 -16.93
C GLY A 24 3.02 22.83 -15.79
N LYS A 25 2.66 22.61 -14.51
CA LYS A 25 3.57 22.79 -13.37
C LYS A 25 4.69 21.75 -13.45
N ALA A 26 5.94 22.23 -13.45
CA ALA A 26 7.10 21.35 -13.43
C ALA A 26 7.32 20.72 -12.06
N TYR A 27 7.85 19.51 -12.04
CA TYR A 27 8.32 18.82 -10.86
C TYR A 27 9.60 18.02 -11.16
N TYR A 28 10.35 17.67 -10.13
CA TYR A 28 11.54 16.85 -10.24
C TYR A 28 11.19 15.38 -10.03
N SER A 29 11.75 14.51 -10.86
CA SER A 29 11.55 13.06 -10.85
C SER A 29 12.90 12.37 -10.69
N PHE A 30 13.03 11.54 -9.67
CA PHE A 30 14.17 10.68 -9.38
C PHE A 30 13.67 9.24 -9.26
N GLN A 31 14.07 8.38 -10.20
CA GLN A 31 13.53 7.03 -10.33
C GLN A 31 14.65 5.98 -10.25
N GLY A 32 14.31 4.75 -9.89
CA GLY A 32 15.26 3.65 -9.81
C GLY A 32 16.33 3.82 -8.73
N ILE A 33 15.97 4.45 -7.58
CA ILE A 33 16.88 4.67 -6.46
C ILE A 33 16.97 3.41 -5.62
N PRO A 34 18.17 2.78 -5.48
CA PRO A 34 18.31 1.60 -4.63
C PRO A 34 18.23 2.00 -3.15
N TYR A 35 17.30 1.42 -2.41
CA TYR A 35 17.15 1.63 -0.97
C TYR A 35 17.71 0.48 -0.14
N ALA A 36 18.11 -0.61 -0.79
CA ALA A 36 18.74 -1.79 -0.19
C ALA A 36 19.73 -2.43 -1.17
N LYS A 37 20.58 -3.33 -0.66
CA LYS A 37 21.39 -4.22 -1.50
C LYS A 37 20.49 -5.12 -2.33
N PRO A 38 20.90 -5.47 -3.57
CA PRO A 38 20.21 -6.49 -4.34
C PRO A 38 20.07 -7.80 -3.55
N PRO A 39 18.86 -8.34 -3.36
CA PRO A 39 18.62 -9.53 -2.54
C PRO A 39 18.92 -10.83 -3.28
N LEU A 40 20.14 -10.94 -3.85
CA LEU A 40 20.57 -12.02 -4.72
C LEU A 40 21.34 -13.11 -3.98
N GLY A 41 21.33 -14.32 -4.52
CA GLY A 41 22.12 -15.45 -4.03
C GLY A 41 21.85 -15.76 -2.55
N SER A 42 22.85 -15.60 -1.69
CA SER A 42 22.72 -15.87 -0.25
C SER A 42 21.78 -14.89 0.50
N LEU A 43 21.34 -13.80 -0.15
CA LEU A 43 20.39 -12.82 0.41
C LEU A 43 18.94 -13.12 0.00
N ARG A 44 18.70 -14.07 -0.94
CA ARG A 44 17.34 -14.50 -1.29
C ARG A 44 16.58 -14.94 -0.03
N PHE A 45 15.32 -14.57 0.11
CA PHE A 45 14.41 -14.82 1.24
C PHE A 45 14.80 -14.15 2.57
N LYS A 46 15.95 -13.48 2.66
CA LYS A 46 16.43 -12.84 3.90
C LYS A 46 15.96 -11.38 4.01
N ALA A 47 16.05 -10.83 5.22
CA ALA A 47 15.85 -9.41 5.45
C ALA A 47 16.79 -8.57 4.56
N PRO A 48 16.33 -7.40 4.05
CA PRO A 48 17.15 -6.53 3.22
C PRO A 48 18.34 -5.99 4.03
N GLN A 49 19.42 -5.69 3.32
CA GLN A 49 20.57 -4.99 3.88
C GLN A 49 20.62 -3.56 3.35
N PRO A 50 21.16 -2.58 4.11
CA PRO A 50 21.34 -1.22 3.64
C PRO A 50 22.06 -1.15 2.27
N PRO A 51 21.73 -0.17 1.40
CA PRO A 51 22.35 -0.05 0.09
C PRO A 51 23.83 0.34 0.22
N GLU A 52 24.62 -0.10 -0.75
CA GLU A 52 26.03 0.29 -0.82
C GLU A 52 26.20 1.72 -1.35
N PRO A 53 27.20 2.47 -0.89
CA PRO A 53 27.52 3.78 -1.43
C PRO A 53 28.08 3.64 -2.85
N TRP A 54 27.93 4.72 -3.65
CA TRP A 54 28.51 4.87 -4.98
C TRP A 54 29.30 6.17 -5.11
N GLU A 55 30.34 6.19 -5.94
CA GLU A 55 31.26 7.32 -6.06
C GLU A 55 30.80 8.34 -7.13
N ASP A 56 30.32 7.85 -8.27
CA ASP A 56 29.87 8.68 -9.40
C ASP A 56 28.43 9.20 -9.20
N VAL A 57 28.03 10.14 -10.06
CA VAL A 57 26.63 10.57 -10.13
C VAL A 57 25.81 9.45 -10.78
N ARG A 58 24.93 8.83 -9.98
CA ARG A 58 24.04 7.76 -10.45
C ARG A 58 22.90 8.35 -11.26
N ASP A 59 22.63 7.77 -12.41
CA ASP A 59 21.44 8.09 -13.21
C ASP A 59 20.17 7.59 -12.48
N ALA A 60 19.27 8.53 -12.20
CA ALA A 60 17.97 8.32 -11.60
C ALA A 60 16.85 8.90 -12.50
N THR A 61 17.01 8.82 -13.82
CA THR A 61 16.04 9.33 -14.79
C THR A 61 15.04 8.27 -15.27
N ALA A 62 15.29 7.00 -14.97
CA ALA A 62 14.46 5.85 -15.35
C ALA A 62 14.15 4.96 -14.14
N GLU A 63 13.04 4.26 -14.20
CA GLU A 63 12.62 3.30 -13.18
C GLU A 63 13.58 2.11 -13.09
N GLY A 64 13.73 1.55 -11.89
CA GLY A 64 14.45 0.31 -11.69
C GLY A 64 13.62 -0.91 -12.09
N ASN A 65 14.23 -2.11 -12.03
CA ASN A 65 13.50 -3.35 -12.28
C ASN A 65 12.31 -3.47 -11.32
N VAL A 66 11.19 -3.95 -11.85
CA VAL A 66 10.08 -4.42 -11.02
C VAL A 66 10.44 -5.74 -10.34
N SER A 67 9.76 -6.08 -9.26
CA SER A 67 9.96 -7.37 -8.58
C SER A 67 9.60 -8.52 -9.51
N ALA A 68 10.37 -9.62 -9.43
CA ALA A 68 10.10 -10.83 -10.18
C ALA A 68 8.67 -11.33 -9.90
N GLN A 69 7.86 -11.44 -10.94
CA GLN A 69 6.42 -11.73 -10.86
C GLN A 69 5.88 -12.29 -12.18
N VAL A 70 4.68 -12.86 -12.12
CA VAL A 70 3.86 -13.08 -13.30
C VAL A 70 2.99 -11.84 -13.49
N ASP A 71 3.04 -11.26 -14.68
CA ASP A 71 2.23 -10.09 -15.02
C ASP A 71 0.77 -10.52 -15.25
N HIS A 72 -0.02 -10.52 -14.21
CA HIS A 72 -1.45 -10.85 -14.28
C HIS A 72 -2.26 -9.80 -15.03
N MET A 73 -1.70 -8.61 -15.17
CA MET A 73 -2.34 -7.47 -15.84
C MET A 73 -2.15 -7.49 -17.36
N ALA A 74 -1.18 -8.25 -17.87
CA ALA A 74 -0.91 -8.34 -19.31
C ALA A 74 -1.22 -9.74 -19.87
N ASN A 75 -0.18 -10.56 -20.01
CA ASN A 75 -0.26 -11.82 -20.75
C ASN A 75 0.07 -13.04 -19.86
N LYS A 76 0.02 -12.90 -18.56
CA LYS A 76 0.46 -13.91 -17.60
C LYS A 76 1.90 -14.40 -17.90
N GLN A 77 2.76 -13.48 -18.30
CA GLN A 77 4.17 -13.76 -18.56
C GLN A 77 5.01 -13.37 -17.35
N TYR A 78 6.11 -14.10 -17.16
CA TYR A 78 7.12 -13.72 -16.20
C TYR A 78 7.79 -12.40 -16.61
N ILE A 79 7.86 -11.46 -15.65
CA ILE A 79 8.56 -10.17 -15.77
C ILE A 79 9.37 -9.88 -14.50
N GLY A 80 10.23 -8.89 -14.60
CA GLY A 80 10.97 -8.36 -13.46
C GLY A 80 12.25 -9.14 -13.14
N ASP A 81 12.83 -8.81 -11.99
CA ASP A 81 14.12 -9.30 -11.54
C ASP A 81 14.16 -9.42 -10.01
N GLU A 82 15.03 -10.27 -9.46
CA GLU A 82 15.27 -10.31 -8.01
C GLU A 82 15.93 -9.02 -7.51
N ASN A 83 16.74 -8.34 -8.34
CA ASN A 83 17.28 -7.02 -8.05
C ASN A 83 16.22 -5.94 -8.29
N CYS A 84 15.29 -5.83 -7.37
CA CYS A 84 14.07 -5.02 -7.50
C CYS A 84 13.88 -3.97 -6.39
N LEU A 85 14.77 -3.89 -5.41
CA LEU A 85 14.62 -3.03 -4.24
C LEU A 85 14.94 -1.57 -4.56
N PHE A 86 14.07 -0.98 -5.38
CA PHE A 86 14.15 0.40 -5.81
C PHE A 86 12.92 1.19 -5.33
N LEU A 87 13.11 2.50 -5.13
CA LEU A 87 12.03 3.45 -4.93
C LEU A 87 12.17 4.62 -5.91
N ASN A 88 11.08 5.34 -6.09
CA ASN A 88 11.03 6.55 -6.91
C ASN A 88 10.60 7.73 -6.04
N VAL A 89 11.19 8.91 -6.27
CA VAL A 89 10.87 10.14 -5.53
C VAL A 89 10.48 11.23 -6.52
N TYR A 90 9.34 11.84 -6.28
CA TYR A 90 8.79 12.93 -7.09
C TYR A 90 8.52 14.13 -6.19
N THR A 91 9.08 15.29 -6.52
CA THR A 91 9.01 16.48 -5.66
C THR A 91 8.80 17.76 -6.45
N PRO A 92 8.00 18.72 -5.97
CA PRO A 92 7.85 20.01 -6.60
C PRO A 92 9.06 20.94 -6.35
N SER A 93 9.91 20.64 -5.35
CA SER A 93 11.06 21.46 -4.97
C SER A 93 12.13 20.62 -4.27
N ILE A 94 13.38 20.82 -4.66
CA ILE A 94 14.57 20.20 -4.04
C ILE A 94 15.32 21.15 -3.10
N GLU A 95 14.93 22.42 -3.01
CA GLU A 95 15.62 23.43 -2.23
C GLU A 95 14.67 24.11 -1.23
N GLY A 96 15.17 24.33 -0.01
CA GLY A 96 14.57 25.20 1.01
C GLY A 96 13.16 24.81 1.48
N SER A 97 12.70 23.59 1.18
CA SER A 97 11.38 23.08 1.54
C SER A 97 11.47 22.00 2.61
N SER A 98 10.39 21.83 3.37
CA SER A 98 10.19 20.72 4.31
C SER A 98 8.75 20.21 4.08
N LEU A 99 8.59 19.56 2.92
CA LEU A 99 7.27 19.14 2.40
C LEU A 99 6.85 17.82 3.04
N PRO A 100 5.54 17.62 3.29
CA PRO A 100 5.01 16.33 3.68
C PRO A 100 5.35 15.26 2.63
N VAL A 101 5.68 14.07 3.09
CA VAL A 101 6.08 12.94 2.24
C VAL A 101 4.97 11.89 2.24
N MET A 102 4.48 11.54 1.08
CA MET A 102 3.47 10.49 0.87
C MET A 102 4.14 9.26 0.25
N VAL A 103 4.21 8.17 1.01
CA VAL A 103 4.87 6.93 0.63
C VAL A 103 3.83 5.90 0.23
N PHE A 104 3.73 5.58 -1.05
CA PHE A 104 2.77 4.63 -1.59
C PHE A 104 3.32 3.21 -1.62
N ILE A 105 2.55 2.29 -1.07
CA ILE A 105 2.78 0.84 -1.10
C ILE A 105 1.72 0.23 -2.03
N HIS A 106 2.15 -0.30 -3.16
CA HIS A 106 1.23 -0.85 -4.15
C HIS A 106 0.55 -2.13 -3.68
N GLY A 107 -0.64 -2.39 -4.24
CA GLY A 107 -1.39 -3.63 -4.06
C GLY A 107 -0.92 -4.77 -4.96
N GLY A 108 -1.84 -5.68 -5.27
CA GLY A 108 -1.60 -6.85 -6.12
C GLY A 108 -1.43 -8.15 -5.35
N GLY A 109 -2.13 -8.33 -4.21
CA GLY A 109 -2.17 -9.60 -3.47
C GLY A 109 -0.80 -10.09 -3.01
N PHE A 110 0.16 -9.22 -2.77
CA PHE A 110 1.55 -9.56 -2.45
C PHE A 110 2.26 -10.40 -3.54
N SER A 111 1.66 -10.59 -4.70
CA SER A 111 2.12 -11.49 -5.76
C SER A 111 2.52 -10.78 -7.04
N PHE A 112 2.00 -9.60 -7.29
CA PHE A 112 2.30 -8.78 -8.47
C PHE A 112 2.19 -7.29 -8.16
N GLY A 113 2.56 -6.44 -9.14
CA GLY A 113 2.54 -4.98 -9.03
C GLY A 113 3.92 -4.36 -8.92
N SER A 114 3.97 -3.05 -8.97
CA SER A 114 5.19 -2.25 -8.85
C SER A 114 4.85 -0.82 -8.41
N GLY A 115 5.86 -0.01 -8.10
CA GLY A 115 5.70 1.42 -7.86
C GLY A 115 5.91 2.27 -9.12
N ASN A 116 5.76 1.72 -10.32
CA ASN A 116 6.05 2.39 -11.57
C ASN A 116 4.94 3.36 -12.01
N THR A 117 5.32 4.30 -12.87
CA THR A 117 4.45 5.40 -13.31
C THR A 117 3.39 5.00 -14.33
N ASP A 118 3.48 3.80 -14.90
CA ASP A 118 2.43 3.24 -15.74
C ASP A 118 1.07 3.14 -15.02
N MET A 119 1.11 2.78 -13.72
CA MET A 119 -0.06 2.73 -12.84
C MET A 119 -0.12 3.89 -11.85
N TYR A 120 1.03 4.34 -11.35
CA TYR A 120 1.08 5.28 -10.22
C TYR A 120 1.81 6.58 -10.57
N GLY A 121 1.44 7.18 -11.71
CA GLY A 121 1.96 8.48 -12.13
C GLY A 121 1.64 9.59 -11.10
N PRO A 122 2.64 10.27 -10.52
CA PRO A 122 2.50 11.12 -9.33
C PRO A 122 1.91 12.50 -9.60
N ALA A 123 1.66 12.83 -10.86
CA ALA A 123 1.47 14.19 -11.33
C ALA A 123 0.37 14.97 -10.60
N TYR A 124 -0.75 14.33 -10.23
CA TYR A 124 -1.87 14.99 -9.55
C TYR A 124 -1.54 15.33 -8.09
N LEU A 125 -0.83 14.42 -7.40
CA LEU A 125 -0.46 14.59 -5.99
C LEU A 125 0.67 15.61 -5.83
N VAL A 126 1.73 15.52 -6.65
CA VAL A 126 2.91 16.39 -6.54
C VAL A 126 2.58 17.87 -6.79
N GLU A 127 1.54 18.16 -7.56
CA GLU A 127 1.03 19.54 -7.75
C GLU A 127 0.54 20.22 -6.48
N LYS A 128 0.23 19.45 -5.45
CA LYS A 128 -0.32 19.95 -4.17
C LYS A 128 0.76 20.13 -3.10
N ASP A 129 2.00 20.34 -3.49
CA ASP A 129 3.12 20.63 -2.60
C ASP A 129 3.34 19.52 -1.56
N VAL A 130 3.43 18.29 -2.04
CA VAL A 130 3.86 17.10 -1.30
C VAL A 130 4.96 16.38 -2.09
N VAL A 131 5.84 15.68 -1.39
CA VAL A 131 6.75 14.70 -2.00
C VAL A 131 6.01 13.39 -2.12
N VAL A 132 6.02 12.78 -3.30
CA VAL A 132 5.42 11.46 -3.55
C VAL A 132 6.55 10.45 -3.72
N VAL A 133 6.42 9.33 -3.02
CA VAL A 133 7.37 8.21 -3.11
C VAL A 133 6.59 6.95 -3.45
N THR A 134 7.07 6.17 -4.41
CA THR A 134 6.55 4.83 -4.70
C THR A 134 7.65 3.80 -4.48
N VAL A 135 7.30 2.61 -3.96
CA VAL A 135 8.26 1.62 -3.47
C VAL A 135 8.00 0.26 -4.12
N ASN A 136 9.03 -0.33 -4.73
CA ASN A 136 9.02 -1.75 -5.08
C ASN A 136 9.47 -2.57 -3.86
N TYR A 137 8.85 -3.71 -3.63
CA TYR A 137 9.21 -4.68 -2.59
C TYR A 137 9.10 -6.10 -3.14
N ARG A 138 9.79 -7.06 -2.54
CA ARG A 138 9.74 -8.46 -3.00
C ARG A 138 8.35 -9.05 -2.84
N LEU A 139 7.94 -9.81 -3.85
CA LEU A 139 6.62 -10.39 -4.01
C LEU A 139 6.66 -11.92 -3.94
N GLY A 140 5.49 -12.54 -3.76
CA GLY A 140 5.33 -13.98 -3.74
C GLY A 140 6.29 -14.68 -2.78
N PRO A 141 6.86 -15.84 -3.15
CA PRO A 141 7.77 -16.58 -2.28
C PRO A 141 9.07 -15.81 -2.00
N LEU A 142 9.53 -14.92 -2.90
CA LEU A 142 10.73 -14.11 -2.65
C LEU A 142 10.54 -13.12 -1.49
N GLY A 143 9.32 -12.61 -1.32
CA GLY A 143 8.97 -11.67 -0.26
C GLY A 143 8.35 -12.32 0.99
N PHE A 144 7.68 -13.45 0.84
CA PHE A 144 6.80 -13.97 1.89
C PHE A 144 6.94 -15.46 2.19
N LEU A 145 7.95 -16.16 1.61
CA LEU A 145 8.29 -17.50 2.07
C LEU A 145 8.65 -17.48 3.55
N SER A 146 8.10 -18.40 4.34
CA SER A 146 8.50 -18.62 5.71
C SER A 146 8.70 -20.13 5.99
N LEU A 147 9.84 -20.44 6.57
CA LEU A 147 10.19 -21.78 7.03
C LEU A 147 10.22 -21.86 8.56
N HIS A 148 9.84 -20.78 9.24
CA HIS A 148 9.95 -20.65 10.69
C HIS A 148 11.35 -20.95 11.24
N THR A 149 12.39 -20.56 10.49
CA THR A 149 13.80 -20.71 10.87
C THR A 149 14.48 -19.34 10.93
N PRO A 150 15.63 -19.22 11.63
CA PRO A 150 16.40 -17.97 11.61
C PRO A 150 16.86 -17.54 10.21
N ALA A 151 17.04 -18.51 9.30
CA ALA A 151 17.46 -18.25 7.92
C ALA A 151 16.31 -17.68 7.05
N VAL A 152 15.08 -18.16 7.27
CA VAL A 152 13.88 -17.74 6.55
C VAL A 152 12.72 -17.58 7.54
N PRO A 153 12.74 -16.52 8.36
CA PRO A 153 11.72 -16.30 9.38
C PRO A 153 10.37 -15.86 8.79
N GLY A 154 10.38 -15.28 7.58
CA GLY A 154 9.24 -14.73 6.88
C GLY A 154 9.32 -13.20 6.72
N ASN A 155 8.31 -12.64 6.06
CA ASN A 155 8.07 -11.20 5.91
C ASN A 155 9.23 -10.40 5.28
N ALA A 156 10.02 -11.01 4.40
CA ALA A 156 11.11 -10.29 3.74
C ALA A 156 10.57 -9.05 2.98
N GLY A 157 9.39 -9.16 2.33
CA GLY A 157 8.73 -8.03 1.66
C GLY A 157 8.30 -6.90 2.62
N LEU A 158 7.78 -7.22 3.81
CA LEU A 158 7.49 -6.19 4.84
C LEU A 158 8.77 -5.54 5.37
N LYS A 159 9.85 -6.32 5.50
CA LYS A 159 11.17 -5.80 5.90
C LYS A 159 11.77 -4.92 4.81
N ASP A 160 11.48 -5.18 3.53
CA ASP A 160 11.85 -4.31 2.41
C ASP A 160 11.18 -2.94 2.55
N MET A 161 9.86 -2.90 2.81
CA MET A 161 9.13 -1.67 3.07
C MET A 161 9.66 -0.92 4.30
N ALA A 162 10.01 -1.65 5.37
CA ALA A 162 10.63 -1.07 6.55
C ALA A 162 11.99 -0.44 6.23
N GLN A 163 12.79 -1.09 5.40
CA GLN A 163 14.08 -0.55 4.96
C GLN A 163 13.91 0.68 4.05
N ALA A 164 12.89 0.71 3.19
CA ALA A 164 12.56 1.90 2.39
C ALA A 164 12.18 3.09 3.29
N LEU A 165 11.38 2.87 4.34
CA LEU A 165 11.03 3.93 5.30
C LEU A 165 12.25 4.41 6.12
N ARG A 166 13.17 3.52 6.51
CA ARG A 166 14.44 3.88 7.15
C ARG A 166 15.29 4.73 6.20
N TRP A 167 15.39 4.31 4.93
CA TRP A 167 16.11 5.06 3.91
C TRP A 167 15.52 6.46 3.70
N LEU A 168 14.19 6.59 3.63
CA LEU A 168 13.50 7.87 3.49
C LEU A 168 13.73 8.78 4.70
N ARG A 169 13.65 8.27 5.91
CA ARG A 169 13.98 9.03 7.12
C ARG A 169 15.36 9.68 7.01
N ASP A 170 16.34 8.93 6.48
CA ASP A 170 17.73 9.38 6.41
C ASP A 170 18.03 10.27 5.21
N ASN A 171 17.22 10.25 4.14
CA ASN A 171 17.57 10.86 2.85
C ASN A 171 16.53 11.80 2.24
N VAL A 172 15.25 11.73 2.63
CA VAL A 172 14.17 12.47 1.94
C VAL A 172 14.31 13.99 2.01
N HIS A 173 15.03 14.50 3.01
CA HIS A 173 15.36 15.92 3.13
C HIS A 173 16.13 16.46 1.92
N SER A 174 16.96 15.63 1.25
CA SER A 174 17.68 15.99 0.03
C SER A 174 16.74 16.23 -1.17
N PHE A 175 15.51 15.76 -1.09
CA PHE A 175 14.46 15.97 -2.09
C PHE A 175 13.44 17.03 -1.63
N GLY A 176 13.76 17.81 -0.60
CA GLY A 176 12.86 18.81 -0.04
C GLY A 176 11.73 18.26 0.83
N GLY A 177 11.77 16.97 1.18
CA GLY A 177 10.79 16.32 2.06
C GLY A 177 11.13 16.43 3.54
N ASP A 178 10.11 16.37 4.39
CA ASP A 178 10.23 16.34 5.85
C ASP A 178 10.28 14.88 6.36
N PRO A 179 11.42 14.40 6.86
CA PRO A 179 11.53 13.05 7.40
C PRO A 179 10.67 12.80 8.66
N ALA A 180 10.22 13.86 9.34
CA ALA A 180 9.31 13.77 10.47
C ALA A 180 7.83 13.77 10.06
N ASN A 181 7.52 13.91 8.77
CA ASN A 181 6.15 13.97 8.26
C ASN A 181 5.92 12.96 7.13
N LEU A 182 6.11 11.67 7.43
CA LEU A 182 5.89 10.56 6.51
C LEU A 182 4.45 10.03 6.64
N THR A 183 3.66 10.14 5.59
CA THR A 183 2.35 9.50 5.45
C THR A 183 2.50 8.24 4.60
N VAL A 184 2.35 7.06 5.19
CA VAL A 184 2.33 5.80 4.44
C VAL A 184 0.91 5.52 4.00
N PHE A 185 0.74 5.18 2.72
CA PHE A 185 -0.57 4.83 2.18
C PHE A 185 -0.46 3.71 1.17
N GLY A 186 -1.54 2.94 1.04
CA GLY A 186 -1.58 1.81 0.12
C GLY A 186 -2.99 1.27 -0.04
N GLU A 187 -3.19 0.55 -1.13
CA GLU A 187 -4.47 -0.01 -1.51
C GLU A 187 -4.37 -1.54 -1.58
N SER A 188 -5.46 -2.26 -1.25
CA SER A 188 -5.50 -3.73 -1.31
C SER A 188 -4.43 -4.35 -0.41
N ALA A 189 -3.56 -5.22 -0.94
CA ALA A 189 -2.40 -5.74 -0.21
C ALA A 189 -1.47 -4.62 0.30
N GLY A 190 -1.39 -3.47 -0.40
CA GLY A 190 -0.70 -2.27 0.08
C GLY A 190 -1.40 -1.63 1.28
N GLY A 191 -2.73 -1.69 1.36
CA GLY A 191 -3.50 -1.30 2.54
C GLY A 191 -3.24 -2.22 3.73
N VAL A 192 -3.24 -3.56 3.49
CA VAL A 192 -2.80 -4.54 4.50
C VAL A 192 -1.38 -4.23 4.98
N ALA A 193 -0.44 -4.04 4.05
CA ALA A 193 0.94 -3.70 4.40
C ALA A 193 1.02 -2.40 5.21
N THR A 194 0.29 -1.35 4.82
CA THR A 194 0.22 -0.08 5.57
C THR A 194 -0.26 -0.31 7.00
N SER A 195 -1.32 -1.08 7.20
CA SER A 195 -1.81 -1.41 8.55
C SER A 195 -0.78 -2.20 9.37
N LEU A 196 -0.07 -3.17 8.77
CA LEU A 196 1.01 -3.93 9.40
C LEU A 196 2.21 -3.04 9.76
N LEU A 197 2.59 -2.11 8.89
CA LEU A 197 3.68 -1.17 9.15
C LEU A 197 3.36 -0.24 10.34
N THR A 198 2.09 0.11 10.59
CA THR A 198 1.69 0.85 11.79
C THR A 198 1.84 0.03 13.07
N ALA A 199 1.79 -1.29 12.99
CA ALA A 199 1.93 -2.20 14.14
C ALA A 199 3.37 -2.69 14.35
N SER A 200 4.15 -2.75 13.28
CA SER A 200 5.51 -3.29 13.31
C SER A 200 6.45 -2.48 14.21
N PRO A 201 7.21 -3.13 15.12
CA PRO A 201 8.25 -2.46 15.90
C PRO A 201 9.34 -1.82 15.03
N LEU A 202 9.49 -2.27 13.77
CA LEU A 202 10.49 -1.74 12.85
C LEU A 202 10.11 -0.36 12.28
N THR A 203 8.83 -0.01 12.24
CA THR A 203 8.33 1.14 11.46
C THR A 203 7.36 2.06 12.18
N ARG A 204 6.65 1.60 13.22
CA ARG A 204 5.62 2.40 13.91
C ARG A 204 6.09 3.76 14.40
N ASN A 205 7.39 3.93 14.67
CA ASN A 205 7.99 5.20 15.10
C ASN A 205 8.51 6.06 13.92
N LEU A 206 8.40 5.57 12.68
CA LEU A 206 8.80 6.28 11.45
C LEU A 206 7.59 6.91 10.75
N ILE A 207 6.38 6.47 11.08
CA ILE A 207 5.14 6.85 10.42
C ILE A 207 4.49 7.97 11.19
N SER A 208 4.10 9.05 10.51
CA SER A 208 3.39 10.19 11.10
C SER A 208 1.89 10.15 10.85
N LYS A 209 1.46 9.48 9.76
CA LYS A 209 0.06 9.28 9.38
C LYS A 209 -0.05 8.05 8.50
N ALA A 210 -1.24 7.44 8.47
CA ALA A 210 -1.51 6.29 7.62
C ALA A 210 -2.83 6.47 6.83
N ILE A 211 -2.84 6.05 5.53
CA ILE A 211 -4.06 5.95 4.74
C ILE A 211 -4.19 4.50 4.25
N ILE A 212 -5.26 3.85 4.65
CA ILE A 212 -5.49 2.41 4.44
C ILE A 212 -6.70 2.28 3.50
N GLN A 213 -6.45 1.80 2.26
CA GLN A 213 -7.46 1.74 1.21
C GLN A 213 -7.77 0.28 0.87
N SER A 214 -9.03 -0.13 1.01
CA SER A 214 -9.58 -1.44 0.58
C SER A 214 -8.75 -2.65 1.00
N GLY A 215 -8.19 -2.63 2.22
CA GLY A 215 -7.40 -3.75 2.75
C GLY A 215 -6.80 -3.44 4.12
N THR A 216 -6.98 -4.36 5.08
CA THR A 216 -6.45 -4.27 6.44
C THR A 216 -5.82 -5.58 6.87
N ALA A 217 -4.99 -5.56 7.88
CA ALA A 217 -4.41 -6.78 8.46
C ALA A 217 -5.43 -7.68 9.20
N LEU A 218 -6.71 -7.29 9.26
CA LEU A 218 -7.80 -8.14 9.76
C LEU A 218 -8.44 -9.00 8.67
N ASN A 219 -8.23 -8.66 7.39
CA ASN A 219 -8.80 -9.43 6.29
C ASN A 219 -8.29 -10.87 6.30
N SER A 220 -9.18 -11.82 5.99
CA SER A 220 -8.89 -13.26 6.05
C SER A 220 -7.73 -13.69 5.15
N TRP A 221 -7.47 -12.94 4.09
CA TRP A 221 -6.39 -13.17 3.12
C TRP A 221 -5.09 -12.43 3.46
N ALA A 222 -5.07 -11.61 4.52
CA ALA A 222 -3.91 -10.81 4.90
C ALA A 222 -2.71 -11.63 5.37
N PHE A 223 -2.94 -12.85 5.84
CA PHE A 223 -1.92 -13.76 6.35
C PHE A 223 -2.05 -15.13 5.73
N GLN A 224 -0.91 -15.77 5.50
CA GLN A 224 -0.92 -17.19 5.15
C GLN A 224 -1.13 -18.05 6.40
N ASN A 225 -1.95 -19.10 6.27
CA ASN A 225 -2.36 -19.94 7.39
C ASN A 225 -1.32 -20.99 7.79
N ASP A 226 -0.67 -21.62 6.81
CA ASP A 226 0.33 -22.68 7.02
C ASP A 226 1.55 -22.47 6.11
N PRO A 227 2.50 -21.63 6.51
CA PRO A 227 3.65 -21.29 5.68
C PRO A 227 4.58 -22.48 5.37
N LEU A 228 4.68 -23.46 6.28
CA LEU A 228 5.48 -24.66 6.03
C LEU A 228 4.82 -25.58 5.00
N HIS A 229 3.49 -25.70 5.05
CA HIS A 229 2.74 -26.44 4.03
C HIS A 229 2.89 -25.78 2.66
N ASN A 230 2.72 -24.45 2.58
CA ASN A 230 2.87 -23.69 1.35
C ASN A 230 4.27 -23.84 0.76
N ALA A 231 5.32 -23.75 1.58
CA ALA A 231 6.70 -23.98 1.15
C ALA A 231 6.94 -25.39 0.62
N ARG A 232 6.40 -26.41 1.29
CA ARG A 232 6.50 -27.82 0.83
C ARG A 232 5.75 -28.04 -0.47
N GLN A 233 4.55 -27.48 -0.62
CA GLN A 233 3.78 -27.59 -1.86
C GLN A 233 4.53 -26.95 -3.02
N LEU A 234 5.07 -25.74 -2.84
CA LEU A 234 5.87 -25.08 -3.86
C LEU A 234 7.12 -25.93 -4.24
N ALA A 235 7.86 -26.42 -3.26
CA ALA A 235 9.04 -27.24 -3.51
C ALA A 235 8.68 -28.52 -4.28
N ARG A 236 7.62 -29.22 -3.89
CA ARG A 236 7.13 -30.44 -4.57
C ARG A 236 6.65 -30.17 -6.00
N SER A 237 5.93 -29.05 -6.24
CA SER A 237 5.49 -28.68 -7.59
C SER A 237 6.66 -28.45 -8.55
N LEU A 238 7.83 -28.10 -8.00
CA LEU A 238 9.08 -27.91 -8.72
C LEU A 238 9.97 -29.17 -8.78
N GLY A 239 9.50 -30.29 -8.21
CA GLY A 239 10.21 -31.58 -8.26
C GLY A 239 11.18 -31.80 -7.09
N CYS A 240 11.02 -31.13 -5.97
CA CYS A 240 11.79 -31.36 -4.75
C CYS A 240 11.24 -32.58 -3.97
N ASP A 241 12.09 -33.54 -3.68
CA ASP A 241 11.76 -34.72 -2.88
C ASP A 241 12.13 -34.56 -1.38
N ALA A 242 12.76 -33.44 -1.00
CA ALA A 242 13.14 -33.20 0.39
C ALA A 242 11.89 -32.98 1.28
N GLU A 243 11.91 -33.63 2.45
CA GLU A 243 10.83 -33.50 3.45
C GLU A 243 11.25 -32.57 4.61
N ASP A 244 12.56 -32.44 4.86
CA ASP A 244 13.08 -31.55 5.89
C ASP A 244 13.22 -30.10 5.40
N VAL A 245 13.26 -29.18 6.35
CA VAL A 245 13.27 -27.74 6.06
C VAL A 245 14.57 -27.28 5.42
N GLU A 246 15.69 -27.88 5.78
CA GLU A 246 17.01 -27.56 5.26
C GLU A 246 17.12 -27.94 3.78
N GLY A 247 16.68 -29.15 3.41
CA GLY A 247 16.66 -29.60 2.02
C GLY A 247 15.71 -28.78 1.15
N ILE A 248 14.54 -28.40 1.67
CA ILE A 248 13.62 -27.50 0.99
C ILE A 248 14.27 -26.14 0.76
N LEU A 249 14.93 -25.57 1.78
CA LEU A 249 15.61 -24.29 1.66
C LEU A 249 16.73 -24.32 0.62
N GLU A 250 17.57 -25.35 0.65
CA GLU A 250 18.67 -25.53 -0.32
C GLU A 250 18.12 -25.60 -1.75
N PHE A 251 17.07 -26.40 -1.97
CA PHE A 251 16.41 -26.53 -3.26
C PHE A 251 15.84 -25.20 -3.75
N LEU A 252 14.98 -24.53 -2.96
CA LEU A 252 14.34 -23.27 -3.35
C LEU A 252 15.36 -22.12 -3.51
N SER A 253 16.47 -22.14 -2.76
CA SER A 253 17.55 -21.15 -2.89
C SER A 253 18.31 -21.25 -4.21
N THR A 254 18.35 -22.43 -4.81
CA THR A 254 19.05 -22.70 -6.07
C THR A 254 18.13 -22.78 -7.29
N THR A 255 16.82 -22.84 -7.07
CA THR A 255 15.80 -22.85 -8.14
C THR A 255 15.87 -21.54 -8.93
N PRO A 256 15.81 -21.60 -10.29
CA PRO A 256 15.72 -20.40 -11.11
C PRO A 256 14.52 -19.53 -10.69
N VAL A 257 14.72 -18.22 -10.59
CA VAL A 257 13.68 -17.30 -10.10
C VAL A 257 12.40 -17.36 -10.91
N LYS A 258 12.52 -17.51 -12.23
CA LYS A 258 11.37 -17.63 -13.12
C LYS A 258 10.50 -18.84 -12.76
N ASP A 259 11.13 -20.03 -12.61
CA ASP A 259 10.42 -21.26 -12.31
C ASP A 259 9.74 -21.18 -10.93
N LEU A 260 10.43 -20.58 -9.95
CA LEU A 260 9.91 -20.35 -8.60
C LEU A 260 8.66 -19.48 -8.61
N VAL A 261 8.70 -18.38 -9.37
CA VAL A 261 7.61 -17.38 -9.44
C VAL A 261 6.43 -17.92 -10.25
N GLU A 262 6.67 -18.57 -11.38
CA GLU A 262 5.59 -19.16 -12.19
C GLU A 262 4.85 -20.27 -11.45
N ALA A 263 5.56 -21.15 -10.74
CA ALA A 263 4.95 -22.20 -9.91
C ALA A 263 4.13 -21.62 -8.74
N ALA A 264 4.67 -20.61 -8.07
CA ALA A 264 3.97 -19.92 -6.97
C ALA A 264 2.71 -19.18 -7.45
N SER A 265 2.77 -18.57 -8.64
CA SER A 265 1.61 -17.85 -9.21
C SER A 265 0.43 -18.78 -9.48
N GLN A 266 0.68 -19.99 -9.99
CA GLN A 266 -0.38 -20.99 -10.21
C GLN A 266 -1.07 -21.38 -8.89
N THR A 267 -0.30 -21.68 -7.86
CA THR A 267 -0.84 -22.05 -6.55
C THR A 267 -1.64 -20.91 -5.91
N THR A 268 -1.13 -19.69 -6.00
CA THR A 268 -1.82 -18.51 -5.44
C THR A 268 -3.14 -18.22 -6.12
N GLU A 269 -3.20 -18.34 -7.45
CA GLU A 269 -4.44 -18.14 -8.21
C GLU A 269 -5.51 -19.19 -7.83
N GLU A 270 -5.12 -20.46 -7.72
CA GLU A 270 -6.02 -21.54 -7.30
C GLU A 270 -6.56 -21.33 -5.88
N ASP A 271 -5.70 -20.98 -4.93
CA ASP A 271 -6.08 -20.75 -3.53
C ASP A 271 -7.00 -19.53 -3.37
N PHE A 272 -6.74 -18.44 -4.10
CA PHE A 272 -7.61 -17.26 -4.05
C PHE A 272 -9.01 -17.57 -4.60
N ILE A 273 -9.10 -18.26 -5.75
CA ILE A 273 -10.38 -18.65 -6.35
C ILE A 273 -11.17 -19.59 -5.44
N GLN A 274 -10.50 -20.59 -4.86
CA GLN A 274 -11.17 -21.65 -4.09
C GLN A 274 -11.45 -21.24 -2.64
N ARG A 275 -10.53 -20.53 -2.00
CA ARG A 275 -10.53 -20.30 -0.56
C ARG A 275 -10.58 -18.83 -0.16
N GLY A 276 -10.38 -17.88 -1.09
CA GLY A 276 -10.19 -16.48 -0.78
C GLY A 276 -8.94 -16.26 0.07
N ALA A 277 -7.85 -17.00 -0.21
CA ALA A 277 -6.59 -16.96 0.52
C ALA A 277 -5.44 -16.62 -0.41
N ILE A 278 -4.39 -16.00 0.12
CA ILE A 278 -3.15 -15.72 -0.59
C ILE A 278 -2.06 -16.64 -0.05
N THR A 279 -1.48 -17.48 -0.91
CA THR A 279 -0.52 -18.52 -0.52
C THR A 279 0.75 -17.94 0.11
N PHE A 280 1.33 -16.89 -0.51
CA PHE A 280 2.52 -16.19 0.00
C PHE A 280 2.15 -14.78 0.42
N ALA A 281 1.68 -14.65 1.65
CA ALA A 281 1.27 -13.44 2.33
C ALA A 281 2.09 -13.26 3.63
N PRO A 282 1.95 -12.15 4.36
CA PRO A 282 2.54 -11.95 5.68
C PRO A 282 2.31 -13.12 6.65
N VAL A 283 3.21 -13.26 7.62
CA VAL A 283 3.12 -14.25 8.72
C VAL A 283 3.37 -13.58 10.06
N VAL A 284 2.92 -14.22 11.14
CA VAL A 284 3.45 -13.96 12.47
C VAL A 284 4.76 -14.73 12.61
N GLU A 285 5.86 -13.99 12.74
CA GLU A 285 7.20 -14.56 12.80
C GLU A 285 7.49 -15.17 14.17
N ARG A 286 8.25 -16.26 14.18
CA ARG A 286 8.89 -16.72 15.42
C ARG A 286 10.04 -15.79 15.77
N GLU A 287 10.24 -15.53 17.05
CA GLU A 287 11.39 -14.77 17.52
C GLU A 287 12.64 -15.63 17.54
N PHE A 288 13.72 -15.11 16.98
CA PHE A 288 15.04 -15.71 17.00
C PHE A 288 16.09 -14.72 17.48
N PRO A 289 17.03 -15.12 18.34
CA PRO A 289 18.10 -14.25 18.79
C PRO A 289 18.89 -13.63 17.62
N GLY A 290 18.97 -12.31 17.58
CA GLY A 290 19.71 -11.57 16.54
C GLY A 290 19.02 -11.46 15.19
N VAL A 291 17.74 -11.88 15.06
CA VAL A 291 16.94 -11.72 13.86
C VAL A 291 15.81 -10.73 14.14
N GLU A 292 15.76 -9.63 13.37
CA GLU A 292 14.65 -8.67 13.48
C GLU A 292 13.36 -9.28 12.94
N ALA A 293 12.28 -9.25 13.74
CA ALA A 293 10.94 -9.62 13.31
C ALA A 293 10.15 -8.36 12.91
N ALA A 294 9.45 -8.43 11.79
CA ALA A 294 8.50 -7.39 11.40
C ALA A 294 7.21 -7.49 12.22
N LEU A 295 6.79 -8.70 12.56
CA LEU A 295 5.61 -8.96 13.38
C LEU A 295 5.80 -10.31 14.10
N SER A 296 6.04 -10.30 15.41
CA SER A 296 6.22 -11.52 16.23
C SER A 296 5.01 -11.89 17.10
N GLU A 297 3.95 -11.10 17.01
CA GLU A 297 2.71 -11.31 17.74
C GLU A 297 1.52 -11.21 16.79
N SER A 298 0.37 -11.74 17.19
CA SER A 298 -0.88 -11.54 16.47
C SER A 298 -1.14 -10.04 16.25
N PHE A 299 -1.46 -9.66 15.01
CA PHE A 299 -1.79 -8.26 14.71
C PHE A 299 -2.92 -7.73 15.61
N LEU A 300 -3.94 -8.55 15.87
CA LEU A 300 -5.05 -8.16 16.73
C LEU A 300 -4.59 -7.90 18.18
N ASP A 301 -3.63 -8.67 18.71
CA ASP A 301 -3.08 -8.45 20.05
C ASP A 301 -2.28 -7.15 20.12
N VAL A 302 -1.49 -6.86 19.09
CA VAL A 302 -0.77 -5.59 18.97
C VAL A 302 -1.75 -4.42 18.88
N LEU A 303 -2.80 -4.54 18.06
CA LEU A 303 -3.83 -3.51 17.89
C LEU A 303 -4.61 -3.27 19.18
N THR A 304 -5.16 -4.34 19.79
CA THR A 304 -6.01 -4.23 20.99
C THR A 304 -5.24 -3.81 22.24
N SER A 305 -3.93 -4.06 22.28
CA SER A 305 -3.05 -3.55 23.35
C SER A 305 -2.58 -2.10 23.13
N GLY A 306 -2.99 -1.43 22.04
CA GLY A 306 -2.60 -0.06 21.74
C GLY A 306 -1.14 0.12 21.30
N ARG A 307 -0.43 -0.97 20.96
CA ARG A 307 0.98 -0.93 20.54
C ARG A 307 1.18 -0.61 19.05
N VAL A 308 0.18 -0.02 18.42
CA VAL A 308 0.24 0.54 17.07
C VAL A 308 0.76 1.98 17.10
N ALA A 309 1.19 2.49 15.94
CA ALA A 309 1.55 3.89 15.77
C ALA A 309 0.39 4.80 16.22
N GLN A 310 0.68 5.72 17.15
CA GLN A 310 -0.30 6.65 17.69
C GLN A 310 -0.39 7.90 16.78
N VAL A 311 -0.97 7.70 15.60
CA VAL A 311 -1.02 8.69 14.50
C VAL A 311 -2.42 8.81 13.93
N PRO A 312 -2.77 9.94 13.27
CA PRO A 312 -3.99 10.05 12.50
C PRO A 312 -4.08 8.96 11.43
N VAL A 313 -5.27 8.38 11.25
CA VAL A 313 -5.56 7.34 10.25
C VAL A 313 -6.72 7.77 9.36
N MET A 314 -6.55 7.65 8.04
CA MET A 314 -7.64 7.68 7.07
C MET A 314 -7.82 6.25 6.55
N ILE A 315 -9.06 5.76 6.52
CA ILE A 315 -9.35 4.39 6.12
C ILE A 315 -10.67 4.32 5.37
N GLY A 316 -10.78 3.43 4.42
CA GLY A 316 -12.03 3.23 3.69
C GLY A 316 -11.94 2.16 2.62
N SER A 317 -13.01 2.10 1.84
CA SER A 317 -13.21 1.10 0.78
C SER A 317 -14.08 1.68 -0.33
N THR A 318 -14.21 0.96 -1.44
CA THR A 318 -15.15 1.30 -2.50
C THR A 318 -16.57 0.80 -2.16
N ALA A 319 -17.57 1.26 -2.91
CA ALA A 319 -18.97 0.88 -2.67
C ALA A 319 -19.22 -0.61 -2.93
N LEU A 320 -18.55 -1.17 -3.93
CA LEU A 320 -18.55 -2.59 -4.28
C LEU A 320 -17.12 -3.00 -4.64
N GLU A 321 -16.51 -3.84 -3.84
CA GLU A 321 -15.12 -4.22 -4.07
C GLU A 321 -14.97 -5.23 -5.22
N PHE A 322 -15.80 -6.28 -5.23
CA PHE A 322 -15.70 -7.39 -6.17
C PHE A 322 -17.03 -7.68 -6.84
N THR A 323 -16.96 -8.04 -8.12
CA THR A 323 -18.13 -8.34 -8.94
C THR A 323 -18.31 -9.81 -9.25
N GLN A 324 -17.28 -10.59 -8.90
CA GLN A 324 -17.23 -11.99 -9.25
C GLN A 324 -18.05 -12.83 -8.30
N GLU A 325 -18.74 -13.79 -8.88
CA GLU A 325 -19.37 -14.83 -8.10
C GLU A 325 -18.28 -15.83 -7.67
N ARG A 326 -17.95 -15.85 -6.38
CA ARG A 326 -17.30 -17.04 -5.84
C ARG A 326 -18.24 -18.21 -6.13
N ARG A 327 -17.70 -19.29 -6.69
CA ARG A 327 -18.48 -20.52 -6.95
C ARG A 327 -18.83 -21.28 -5.66
N ALA A 328 -19.15 -20.57 -4.61
CA ALA A 328 -19.66 -21.18 -3.39
C ALA A 328 -21.09 -21.66 -3.68
N GLU A 329 -21.29 -22.97 -3.72
CA GLU A 329 -22.60 -23.58 -3.90
C GLU A 329 -23.51 -23.28 -2.73
N GLU A 330 -22.92 -23.16 -1.52
CA GLU A 330 -23.64 -22.90 -0.28
C GLU A 330 -23.19 -21.59 0.40
N LEU A 331 -24.14 -20.80 0.90
CA LEU A 331 -23.85 -19.55 1.62
C LEU A 331 -22.98 -19.75 2.88
N GLN A 332 -22.95 -20.95 3.46
CA GLN A 332 -22.06 -21.27 4.58
C GLN A 332 -20.56 -21.16 4.22
N GLU A 333 -20.22 -21.26 2.95
CA GLU A 333 -18.83 -21.15 2.46
C GLU A 333 -18.31 -19.71 2.49
N TYR A 334 -19.20 -18.73 2.58
CA TYR A 334 -18.84 -17.32 2.78
C TYR A 334 -18.54 -16.97 4.24
N LEU A 335 -18.87 -17.87 5.20
CA LEU A 335 -18.59 -17.61 6.60
C LEU A 335 -17.08 -17.68 6.86
N PRO A 336 -16.47 -16.63 7.43
CA PRO A 336 -15.04 -16.62 7.72
C PRO A 336 -14.63 -17.78 8.64
N GLY A 337 -13.53 -18.46 8.30
CA GLY A 337 -12.99 -19.57 9.10
C GLY A 337 -12.66 -19.17 10.54
N ALA A 338 -12.30 -17.90 10.76
CA ALA A 338 -12.04 -17.31 12.08
C ALA A 338 -13.23 -17.43 13.05
N LEU A 339 -14.47 -17.55 12.54
CA LEU A 339 -15.66 -17.74 13.38
C LEU A 339 -15.74 -19.14 13.99
N GLY A 340 -14.98 -20.11 13.47
CA GLY A 340 -14.98 -21.49 13.98
C GLY A 340 -16.32 -22.21 13.84
N LEU A 341 -17.19 -21.75 12.94
CA LEU A 341 -18.50 -22.35 12.68
C LEU A 341 -18.32 -23.59 11.80
N ALA A 342 -18.61 -24.76 12.34
CA ALA A 342 -18.51 -25.99 11.59
C ALA A 342 -19.57 -26.04 10.47
N ARG A 343 -19.15 -26.38 9.24
CA ARG A 343 -20.07 -26.56 8.11
C ARG A 343 -21.16 -27.59 8.49
N GLY A 344 -22.42 -27.26 8.22
CA GLY A 344 -23.58 -28.10 8.58
C GLY A 344 -24.03 -27.99 10.03
N SER A 345 -23.38 -27.19 10.88
CA SER A 345 -23.89 -26.90 12.23
C SER A 345 -25.19 -26.09 12.18
N ALA A 346 -25.98 -26.13 13.25
CA ALA A 346 -27.19 -25.32 13.34
C ALA A 346 -26.89 -23.81 13.31
N GLU A 347 -25.78 -23.40 13.91
CA GLU A 347 -25.31 -22.01 13.92
C GLU A 347 -24.92 -21.56 12.52
N ALA A 348 -24.11 -22.35 11.78
CA ALA A 348 -23.73 -22.06 10.41
C ALA A 348 -24.95 -22.00 9.48
N ALA A 349 -25.93 -22.89 9.66
CA ALA A 349 -27.17 -22.89 8.89
C ALA A 349 -28.01 -21.63 9.18
N ALA A 350 -28.13 -21.23 10.45
CA ALA A 350 -28.84 -20.00 10.84
C ALA A 350 -28.16 -18.74 10.28
N ALA A 351 -26.83 -18.67 10.33
CA ALA A 351 -26.05 -17.59 9.73
C ALA A 351 -26.28 -17.54 8.21
N ALA A 352 -26.20 -18.66 7.50
CA ALA A 352 -26.45 -18.74 6.06
C ALA A 352 -27.87 -18.29 5.67
N GLN A 353 -28.89 -18.67 6.46
CA GLN A 353 -30.27 -18.20 6.26
C GLN A 353 -30.35 -16.66 6.40
N ARG A 354 -29.63 -16.08 7.33
CA ARG A 354 -29.60 -14.63 7.51
C ARG A 354 -28.84 -13.94 6.37
N LEU A 355 -27.73 -14.51 5.89
CA LEU A 355 -27.04 -14.04 4.69
C LEU A 355 -27.97 -14.02 3.47
N GLN A 356 -28.76 -15.08 3.28
CA GLN A 356 -29.75 -15.12 2.19
C GLN A 356 -30.77 -13.98 2.27
N GLN A 357 -31.24 -13.68 3.48
CA GLN A 357 -32.20 -12.58 3.70
C GLN A 357 -31.57 -11.21 3.45
N LEU A 358 -30.33 -11.00 3.88
CA LEU A 358 -29.66 -9.70 3.77
C LEU A 358 -29.18 -9.40 2.34
N TYR A 359 -28.63 -10.39 1.66
CA TYR A 359 -27.95 -10.18 0.39
C TYR A 359 -28.73 -10.66 -0.82
N LEU A 360 -29.51 -11.73 -0.70
CA LEU A 360 -30.18 -12.39 -1.84
C LEU A 360 -31.70 -12.17 -1.88
N SER A 361 -32.21 -11.17 -1.17
CA SER A 361 -33.64 -10.80 -1.23
C SER A 361 -33.99 -9.95 -2.46
N GLY A 362 -32.99 -9.38 -3.13
CA GLY A 362 -33.11 -8.55 -4.32
C GLY A 362 -32.51 -9.21 -5.56
N GLU A 363 -31.73 -8.46 -6.31
CA GLU A 363 -30.97 -8.98 -7.45
C GLU A 363 -29.84 -9.89 -6.97
N GLU A 364 -29.91 -11.16 -7.33
CA GLU A 364 -29.01 -12.20 -6.80
C GLU A 364 -27.53 -11.92 -7.11
N ARG A 365 -27.20 -11.52 -8.36
CA ARG A 365 -25.83 -11.23 -8.78
C ARG A 365 -25.21 -10.09 -7.97
N LEU A 366 -25.92 -8.98 -7.86
CA LEU A 366 -25.47 -7.84 -7.05
C LEU A 366 -25.34 -8.24 -5.57
N GLY A 367 -26.29 -9.00 -5.05
CA GLY A 367 -26.26 -9.47 -3.67
C GLY A 367 -25.08 -10.39 -3.38
N ARG A 368 -24.71 -11.29 -4.30
CA ARG A 368 -23.52 -12.14 -4.17
C ARG A 368 -22.23 -11.33 -4.25
N ALA A 369 -22.15 -10.38 -5.17
CA ALA A 369 -21.02 -9.46 -5.29
C ALA A 369 -20.85 -8.63 -4.02
N GLN A 370 -21.97 -8.13 -3.46
CA GLN A 370 -21.95 -7.39 -2.19
C GLN A 370 -21.51 -8.26 -1.01
N LEU A 371 -21.99 -9.51 -0.93
CA LEU A 371 -21.58 -10.46 0.10
C LEU A 371 -20.07 -10.76 0.02
N LEU A 372 -19.55 -10.98 -1.19
CA LEU A 372 -18.12 -11.22 -1.40
C LEU A 372 -17.29 -10.00 -0.99
N SER A 373 -17.73 -8.80 -1.41
CA SER A 373 -17.07 -7.54 -1.05
C SER A 373 -17.04 -7.30 0.45
N ASP A 374 -18.14 -7.63 1.14
CA ASP A 374 -18.23 -7.50 2.60
C ASP A 374 -17.30 -8.49 3.29
N VAL A 375 -17.32 -9.77 2.89
CA VAL A 375 -16.48 -10.82 3.51
C VAL A 375 -14.99 -10.59 3.29
N LEU A 376 -14.59 -10.09 2.12
CA LEU A 376 -13.17 -9.93 1.81
C LEU A 376 -12.60 -8.58 2.24
N ILE A 377 -13.42 -7.50 2.34
CA ILE A 377 -12.92 -6.15 2.61
C ILE A 377 -13.73 -5.42 3.68
N ASN A 378 -15.07 -5.21 3.46
CA ASN A 378 -15.79 -4.18 4.20
C ASN A 378 -15.99 -4.52 5.68
N VAL A 379 -16.28 -5.77 6.01
CA VAL A 379 -16.49 -6.24 7.39
C VAL A 379 -15.23 -6.01 8.23
N ASP A 380 -14.09 -6.40 7.69
CA ASP A 380 -12.84 -6.26 8.44
C ASP A 380 -12.33 -4.81 8.46
N THR A 381 -12.65 -4.00 7.44
CA THR A 381 -12.42 -2.54 7.48
C THR A 381 -13.26 -1.89 8.59
N HIS A 382 -14.55 -2.23 8.69
CA HIS A 382 -15.45 -1.77 9.73
C HIS A 382 -14.94 -2.17 11.13
N ARG A 383 -14.59 -3.44 11.32
CA ARG A 383 -14.03 -3.96 12.57
C ARG A 383 -12.70 -3.28 12.94
N TYR A 384 -11.85 -3.03 11.94
CA TYR A 384 -10.58 -2.33 12.17
C TYR A 384 -10.81 -0.91 12.71
N VAL A 385 -11.77 -0.17 12.15
CA VAL A 385 -12.17 1.15 12.67
C VAL A 385 -12.62 1.06 14.13
N GLN A 386 -13.47 0.08 14.47
CA GLN A 386 -13.92 -0.14 15.85
C GLN A 386 -12.79 -0.47 16.83
N TYR A 387 -11.81 -1.28 16.40
CA TYR A 387 -10.63 -1.57 17.22
C TYR A 387 -9.71 -0.36 17.36
N LEU A 388 -9.49 0.41 16.28
CA LEU A 388 -8.69 1.63 16.35
C LEU A 388 -9.27 2.65 17.32
N LEU A 389 -10.59 2.83 17.38
CA LEU A 389 -11.26 3.73 18.33
C LEU A 389 -10.93 3.38 19.80
N LYS A 390 -10.62 2.13 20.07
CA LYS A 390 -10.20 1.67 21.41
C LYS A 390 -8.69 1.71 21.62
N ALA A 391 -7.91 1.63 20.52
CA ALA A 391 -6.47 1.51 20.55
C ALA A 391 -5.74 2.87 20.52
N THR A 392 -6.40 3.94 20.03
CA THR A 392 -5.78 5.26 19.88
C THR A 392 -6.77 6.40 20.17
N ASN A 393 -6.23 7.54 20.61
CA ASN A 393 -6.97 8.80 20.73
C ASN A 393 -6.76 9.72 19.51
N GLN A 394 -6.06 9.24 18.48
CA GLN A 394 -5.82 10.01 17.27
C GLN A 394 -7.05 10.03 16.37
N PRO A 395 -7.26 11.07 15.56
CA PRO A 395 -8.41 11.14 14.69
C PRO A 395 -8.38 10.03 13.63
N ILE A 396 -9.53 9.40 13.44
CA ILE A 396 -9.76 8.36 12.43
C ILE A 396 -10.79 8.92 11.45
N TYR A 397 -10.46 8.97 10.16
CA TYR A 397 -11.33 9.44 9.10
C TYR A 397 -11.75 8.25 8.24
N TYR A 398 -13.04 7.92 8.27
CA TYR A 398 -13.59 6.79 7.53
C TYR A 398 -14.29 7.25 6.26
N TYR A 399 -14.02 6.60 5.10
CA TYR A 399 -14.65 6.94 3.83
C TYR A 399 -15.23 5.74 3.10
N LYS A 400 -16.16 6.04 2.18
CA LYS A 400 -16.69 5.10 1.19
C LYS A 400 -16.62 5.78 -0.17
N PHE A 401 -15.82 5.23 -1.09
CA PHE A 401 -15.76 5.73 -2.47
C PHE A 401 -16.88 5.11 -3.30
N ASP A 402 -17.79 5.95 -3.80
CA ASP A 402 -19.03 5.55 -4.45
C ASP A 402 -19.31 6.38 -5.71
N TYR A 403 -18.24 6.82 -6.37
CA TYR A 403 -18.34 7.56 -7.61
C TYR A 403 -18.02 6.67 -8.81
N VAL A 404 -18.89 6.67 -9.81
CA VAL A 404 -18.72 5.99 -11.10
C VAL A 404 -18.58 7.04 -12.19
N GLY A 405 -17.42 7.07 -12.83
CA GLY A 405 -17.10 8.02 -13.89
C GLY A 405 -16.24 7.40 -15.00
N GLU A 406 -15.80 8.22 -15.95
CA GLU A 406 -14.98 7.75 -17.07
C GLU A 406 -13.57 7.32 -16.66
N LEU A 407 -13.08 7.85 -15.52
CA LEU A 407 -11.76 7.51 -15.00
C LEU A 407 -11.75 6.24 -14.14
N ASN A 408 -12.90 5.62 -13.82
CA ASN A 408 -12.89 4.39 -13.05
C ASN A 408 -12.08 3.32 -13.79
N LEU A 409 -11.13 2.71 -13.11
CA LEU A 409 -10.26 1.68 -13.67
C LEU A 409 -11.08 0.46 -14.14
N SER A 410 -12.06 0.07 -13.33
CA SER A 410 -12.99 -1.02 -13.62
C SER A 410 -13.74 -0.85 -14.93
N LYS A 411 -14.10 0.39 -15.30
CA LYS A 411 -14.78 0.69 -16.56
C LYS A 411 -13.94 0.32 -17.78
N LYS A 412 -12.62 0.55 -17.67
CA LYS A 412 -11.68 0.17 -18.73
C LYS A 412 -11.43 -1.34 -18.76
N LEU A 413 -11.43 -1.99 -17.60
CA LEU A 413 -11.17 -3.42 -17.46
C LEU A 413 -12.39 -4.28 -17.80
N TYR A 414 -13.59 -3.79 -17.47
CA TYR A 414 -14.86 -4.52 -17.57
C TYR A 414 -15.94 -3.69 -18.26
N PRO A 415 -15.78 -3.30 -19.52
CA PRO A 415 -16.68 -2.35 -20.19
C PRO A 415 -18.14 -2.80 -20.26
N ASN A 416 -18.41 -4.11 -20.11
CA ASN A 416 -19.77 -4.65 -20.14
C ASN A 416 -20.40 -4.81 -18.75
N LEU A 417 -19.61 -4.73 -17.67
CA LEU A 417 -20.04 -5.04 -16.32
C LEU A 417 -20.63 -3.82 -15.60
N GLU A 418 -20.12 -2.63 -15.89
CA GLU A 418 -20.55 -1.38 -15.26
C GLU A 418 -21.96 -0.93 -15.60
N GLU A 419 -22.43 -1.21 -16.82
CA GLU A 419 -23.81 -0.88 -17.20
C GLU A 419 -24.83 -1.58 -16.29
N GLU A 420 -24.44 -2.72 -15.72
CA GLU A 420 -25.28 -3.53 -14.84
C GLU A 420 -25.18 -3.12 -13.38
N LEU A 421 -23.96 -2.88 -12.84
CA LEU A 421 -23.75 -2.73 -11.41
C LEU A 421 -23.76 -1.29 -10.90
N LYS A 422 -23.36 -0.31 -11.69
CA LYS A 422 -23.39 1.15 -11.39
C LYS A 422 -22.77 1.53 -10.05
N GLN A 423 -21.74 0.83 -9.61
CA GLN A 423 -21.03 1.06 -8.36
C GLN A 423 -19.51 1.09 -8.59
N ALA A 424 -18.79 1.83 -7.78
CA ALA A 424 -17.32 1.86 -7.80
C ALA A 424 -16.76 0.52 -7.30
N LEU A 425 -15.78 -0.01 -8.03
CA LEU A 425 -15.15 -1.30 -7.78
C LEU A 425 -13.75 -1.14 -7.15
N HIS A 426 -13.14 -2.27 -6.80
CA HIS A 426 -11.80 -2.33 -6.19
C HIS A 426 -10.78 -1.53 -6.99
N ALA A 427 -10.00 -0.67 -6.32
CA ALA A 427 -8.97 0.21 -6.86
C ALA A 427 -9.47 1.34 -7.78
N ASP A 428 -10.78 1.55 -7.95
CA ASP A 428 -11.30 2.63 -8.81
C ASP A 428 -10.89 4.03 -8.33
N GLU A 429 -10.75 4.25 -7.04
CA GLU A 429 -10.35 5.53 -6.49
C GLU A 429 -8.91 5.91 -6.80
N LEU A 430 -8.05 4.92 -7.13
CA LEU A 430 -6.64 5.16 -7.44
C LEU A 430 -6.44 5.98 -8.71
N SER A 431 -7.30 5.83 -9.70
CA SER A 431 -7.26 6.61 -10.95
C SER A 431 -7.58 8.10 -10.76
N TYR A 432 -8.15 8.46 -9.60
CA TYR A 432 -8.39 9.85 -9.18
C TYR A 432 -7.24 10.40 -8.31
N LEU A 433 -6.28 9.56 -7.92
CA LEU A 433 -5.07 9.97 -7.19
C LEU A 433 -3.83 9.95 -8.09
N PHE A 434 -3.76 8.97 -8.99
CA PHE A 434 -2.61 8.73 -9.86
C PHE A 434 -3.02 8.82 -11.34
N ARG A 435 -2.09 9.31 -12.16
CA ARG A 435 -2.23 9.22 -13.60
C ARG A 435 -1.83 7.82 -14.05
N MET A 436 -2.74 7.12 -14.71
CA MET A 436 -2.51 5.76 -15.23
C MET A 436 -2.34 5.79 -16.75
N GLU A 437 -1.34 5.08 -17.29
CA GLU A 437 -1.14 4.98 -18.74
C GLU A 437 -2.32 4.30 -19.43
N LEU A 438 -2.94 3.31 -18.75
CA LEU A 438 -4.11 2.61 -19.25
C LEU A 438 -5.29 3.55 -19.56
N LEU A 439 -5.38 4.67 -18.86
CA LEU A 439 -6.45 5.67 -18.99
C LEU A 439 -6.01 6.92 -19.79
N GLN A 440 -4.82 6.93 -20.42
CA GLN A 440 -4.30 8.11 -21.11
C GLN A 440 -5.19 8.59 -22.28
N ASP A 441 -5.92 7.68 -22.92
CA ASP A 441 -6.82 7.96 -24.05
C ASP A 441 -8.26 8.25 -23.60
N VAL A 442 -8.53 8.24 -22.30
CA VAL A 442 -9.87 8.52 -21.73
C VAL A 442 -10.01 10.02 -21.51
N GLU A 443 -11.02 10.60 -22.13
CA GLU A 443 -11.41 12.01 -21.93
C GLU A 443 -12.23 12.13 -20.64
N PRO A 444 -11.70 12.75 -19.58
CA PRO A 444 -12.42 12.90 -18.33
C PRO A 444 -13.57 13.92 -18.48
N THR A 445 -14.71 13.62 -17.91
CA THR A 445 -15.80 14.58 -17.78
C THR A 445 -15.44 15.70 -16.78
N MET A 446 -16.20 16.80 -16.80
CA MET A 446 -16.03 17.85 -15.78
C MET A 446 -16.28 17.33 -14.36
N GLN A 447 -17.14 16.31 -14.21
CA GLN A 447 -17.39 15.69 -12.92
C GLN A 447 -16.20 14.81 -12.48
N ASP A 448 -15.58 14.05 -13.38
CA ASP A 448 -14.35 13.30 -13.09
C ASP A 448 -13.23 14.23 -12.62
N ILE A 449 -13.07 15.36 -13.30
CA ILE A 449 -12.08 16.38 -12.90
C ILE A 449 -12.39 16.93 -11.50
N LYS A 450 -13.67 17.19 -11.19
CA LYS A 450 -14.10 17.65 -9.86
C LYS A 450 -13.80 16.59 -8.78
N ILE A 451 -14.11 15.31 -9.04
CA ILE A 451 -13.85 14.22 -8.10
C ILE A 451 -12.35 14.03 -7.90
N ARG A 452 -11.56 14.02 -8.96
CA ARG A 452 -10.09 13.96 -8.89
C ARG A 452 -9.53 15.09 -8.03
N GLU A 453 -9.98 16.31 -8.24
CA GLU A 453 -9.52 17.47 -7.45
C GLU A 453 -9.91 17.33 -5.97
N ARG A 454 -11.09 16.78 -5.66
CA ARG A 454 -11.54 16.47 -4.30
C ARG A 454 -10.65 15.40 -3.66
N MET A 455 -10.44 14.27 -4.34
CA MET A 455 -9.62 13.17 -3.85
C MET A 455 -8.19 13.61 -3.56
N VAL A 456 -7.55 14.26 -4.53
CA VAL A 456 -6.17 14.74 -4.37
C VAL A 456 -6.06 15.73 -3.21
N ARG A 457 -7.02 16.64 -3.02
CA ARG A 457 -7.03 17.59 -1.89
C ARG A 457 -7.21 16.89 -0.56
N LEU A 458 -8.15 15.95 -0.45
CA LEU A 458 -8.41 15.21 0.79
C LEU A 458 -7.16 14.44 1.24
N TRP A 459 -6.53 13.69 0.35
CA TRP A 459 -5.33 12.91 0.63
C TRP A 459 -4.13 13.80 0.97
N THR A 460 -3.89 14.85 0.20
CA THR A 460 -2.75 15.75 0.46
C THR A 460 -2.94 16.65 1.67
N ASN A 461 -4.17 17.12 1.96
CA ASN A 461 -4.46 17.85 3.20
C ASN A 461 -4.22 16.96 4.43
N PHE A 462 -4.69 15.70 4.37
CA PHE A 462 -4.43 14.74 5.43
C PHE A 462 -2.94 14.52 5.63
N ALA A 463 -2.17 14.35 4.55
CA ALA A 463 -0.71 14.22 4.62
C ALA A 463 -0.04 15.45 5.22
N LYS A 464 -0.54 16.66 4.93
CA LYS A 464 -0.01 17.92 5.46
C LYS A 464 -0.25 18.07 6.95
N VAL A 465 -1.51 17.95 7.38
CA VAL A 465 -1.94 18.38 8.71
C VAL A 465 -2.72 17.34 9.52
N GLY A 466 -2.88 16.10 9.02
CA GLY A 466 -3.65 15.04 9.69
C GLY A 466 -5.17 15.27 9.68
N ASN A 467 -5.64 16.26 8.91
CA ASN A 467 -7.05 16.58 8.71
C ASN A 467 -7.32 16.72 7.21
N PRO A 468 -8.22 15.90 6.60
CA PRO A 468 -8.49 15.98 5.16
C PRO A 468 -9.29 17.23 4.75
N THR A 469 -10.01 17.86 5.69
CA THR A 469 -10.82 19.08 5.46
C THR A 469 -10.49 20.17 6.48
N PRO A 470 -9.22 20.67 6.51
CA PRO A 470 -8.85 21.74 7.44
C PRO A 470 -9.62 23.02 7.16
N ASP A 471 -9.92 23.30 5.89
CA ASP A 471 -10.64 24.46 5.41
C ASP A 471 -11.72 24.06 4.40
N GLU A 472 -12.91 24.65 4.51
CA GLU A 472 -13.97 24.50 3.53
C GLU A 472 -13.69 25.37 2.29
N ASN A 473 -13.95 24.82 1.11
CA ASN A 473 -13.83 25.52 -0.16
C ASN A 473 -14.81 24.93 -1.19
N HIS A 474 -14.82 25.48 -2.41
CA HIS A 474 -15.76 25.05 -3.45
C HIS A 474 -15.59 23.58 -3.92
N TYR A 475 -14.46 22.95 -3.62
CA TYR A 475 -14.27 21.52 -3.84
C TYR A 475 -14.68 20.70 -2.61
N LEU A 476 -14.23 21.14 -1.41
CA LEU A 476 -14.48 20.47 -0.14
C LEU A 476 -15.65 21.16 0.57
N THR A 477 -16.86 20.77 0.19
CA THR A 477 -18.13 21.37 0.62
C THR A 477 -18.69 20.77 1.91
N VAL A 478 -18.02 19.78 2.47
CA VAL A 478 -18.40 19.07 3.68
C VAL A 478 -17.20 19.01 4.61
N ARG A 479 -17.39 19.40 5.87
CA ARG A 479 -16.39 19.16 6.91
C ARG A 479 -16.41 17.69 7.32
N TRP A 480 -15.35 16.99 7.02
CA TRP A 480 -15.23 15.57 7.38
C TRP A 480 -14.96 15.43 8.87
N GLN A 481 -15.93 14.88 9.59
CA GLN A 481 -15.80 14.61 11.01
C GLN A 481 -15.04 13.28 11.21
N PRO A 482 -14.09 13.23 12.14
CA PRO A 482 -13.50 11.95 12.51
C PRO A 482 -14.56 11.06 13.16
N VAL A 483 -14.33 9.75 13.08
CA VAL A 483 -15.17 8.75 13.74
C VAL A 483 -15.17 8.97 15.24
N SER A 484 -16.33 8.85 15.88
CA SER A 484 -16.50 8.89 17.34
C SER A 484 -17.00 7.55 17.88
N GLY A 485 -16.93 7.35 19.21
CA GLY A 485 -17.37 6.10 19.82
C GLY A 485 -18.87 5.80 19.68
N GLU A 486 -19.67 6.82 19.42
CA GLU A 486 -21.14 6.71 19.29
C GLU A 486 -21.58 6.74 17.82
N ASP A 487 -20.82 7.49 16.96
CA ASP A 487 -21.16 7.69 15.57
C ASP A 487 -19.99 7.30 14.66
N LEU A 488 -20.19 6.29 13.84
CA LEU A 488 -19.25 5.91 12.79
C LEU A 488 -19.42 6.85 11.59
N HIS A 489 -19.00 8.13 11.76
CA HIS A 489 -19.01 9.10 10.68
C HIS A 489 -18.19 8.62 9.50
N CYS A 490 -18.81 8.61 8.32
CA CYS A 490 -18.20 8.16 7.07
C CYS A 490 -18.40 9.23 5.99
N LEU A 491 -17.33 9.62 5.32
CA LEU A 491 -17.45 10.48 4.14
C LEU A 491 -17.76 9.62 2.92
N ARG A 492 -18.96 9.78 2.37
CA ARG A 492 -19.32 9.21 1.07
C ARG A 492 -18.77 10.09 -0.03
N LEU A 493 -17.83 9.54 -0.80
CA LEU A 493 -17.17 10.14 -1.95
C LEU A 493 -17.93 9.73 -3.23
N ALA A 494 -19.00 10.46 -3.52
CA ALA A 494 -19.84 10.28 -4.71
C ALA A 494 -19.79 11.56 -5.56
N SER A 495 -20.69 11.71 -6.52
CA SER A 495 -20.82 12.94 -7.33
C SER A 495 -20.89 14.20 -6.45
N GLU A 496 -21.55 14.10 -5.30
CA GLU A 496 -21.46 15.10 -4.23
C GLU A 496 -20.94 14.43 -2.94
N LEU A 497 -20.17 15.20 -2.15
CA LEU A 497 -19.69 14.76 -0.85
C LEU A 497 -20.85 14.73 0.15
N ALA A 498 -20.95 13.67 0.92
CA ALA A 498 -21.92 13.55 2.01
C ALA A 498 -21.29 12.90 3.24
N LEU A 499 -21.49 13.51 4.41
CA LEU A 499 -21.18 12.85 5.67
C LEU A 499 -22.38 12.00 6.05
N ILE A 500 -22.16 10.69 6.16
CA ILE A 500 -23.16 9.70 6.57
C ILE A 500 -22.70 9.06 7.88
N THR A 501 -23.61 8.38 8.56
CA THR A 501 -23.31 7.67 9.80
C THR A 501 -23.56 6.18 9.60
N SER A 502 -22.65 5.35 10.11
CA SER A 502 -22.73 3.88 10.06
C SER A 502 -23.08 3.35 8.65
N PRO A 503 -22.19 3.48 7.68
CA PRO A 503 -22.45 2.99 6.33
C PRO A 503 -22.76 1.49 6.38
N ASP A 504 -23.72 1.05 5.57
CA ASP A 504 -24.11 -0.37 5.47
C ASP A 504 -24.59 -1.01 6.79
N ALA A 505 -25.22 -0.22 7.69
CA ALA A 505 -25.54 -0.61 9.07
C ALA A 505 -26.20 -1.99 9.18
N ASP A 506 -27.26 -2.28 8.41
CA ASP A 506 -27.99 -3.57 8.49
C ASP A 506 -27.07 -4.78 8.28
N ARG A 507 -26.09 -4.65 7.38
CA ARG A 507 -25.13 -5.72 7.08
C ARG A 507 -24.04 -5.79 8.15
N MET A 508 -23.51 -4.62 8.53
CA MET A 508 -22.44 -4.55 9.54
C MET A 508 -22.93 -5.00 10.92
N ASP A 509 -24.14 -4.64 11.34
CA ASP A 509 -24.76 -5.10 12.58
C ASP A 509 -24.88 -6.63 12.63
N PHE A 510 -25.24 -7.27 11.50
CA PHE A 510 -25.26 -8.73 11.43
C PHE A 510 -23.88 -9.34 11.64
N TRP A 511 -22.85 -8.81 10.97
CA TRP A 511 -21.49 -9.30 11.10
C TRP A 511 -20.93 -9.05 12.51
N ASP A 512 -21.19 -7.89 13.10
CA ASP A 512 -20.78 -7.55 14.46
C ASP A 512 -21.42 -8.53 15.49
N ASP A 513 -22.71 -8.83 15.34
CA ASP A 513 -23.40 -9.82 16.18
C ASP A 513 -22.77 -11.21 16.02
N LEU A 514 -22.48 -11.62 14.78
CA LEU A 514 -21.88 -12.92 14.49
C LEU A 514 -20.45 -13.03 15.07
N TYR A 515 -19.62 -12.02 14.85
CA TYR A 515 -18.27 -11.97 15.40
C TYR A 515 -18.27 -11.92 16.92
N SER A 516 -19.18 -11.17 17.54
CA SER A 516 -19.26 -11.08 19.00
C SER A 516 -19.57 -12.42 19.67
N LYS A 517 -20.33 -13.29 18.99
CA LYS A 517 -20.74 -14.61 19.50
C LYS A 517 -19.71 -15.71 19.24
N HIS A 518 -19.04 -15.65 18.10
CA HIS A 518 -18.27 -16.79 17.58
C HIS A 518 -16.79 -16.51 17.37
N PHE A 519 -16.38 -15.24 17.44
CA PHE A 519 -14.98 -14.90 17.18
C PHE A 519 -14.09 -15.45 18.29
N LYS A 520 -13.40 -16.51 17.95
CA LYS A 520 -12.24 -16.96 18.69
C LYS A 520 -11.03 -16.29 18.07
N ILE A 521 -10.30 -15.51 18.86
CA ILE A 521 -9.01 -14.92 18.45
C ILE A 521 -8.28 -15.96 17.60
N TRP A 522 -7.82 -15.57 16.43
CA TRP A 522 -7.19 -16.40 15.42
C TRP A 522 -6.48 -17.58 16.06
N ASN A 523 -6.94 -18.79 15.81
CA ASN A 523 -6.16 -19.96 16.14
C ASN A 523 -4.91 -19.87 15.24
N LEU A 524 -3.90 -19.17 15.74
CA LEU A 524 -2.55 -19.54 15.40
C LEU A 524 -2.53 -21.06 15.60
N PRO A 525 -2.13 -21.88 14.61
CA PRO A 525 -1.96 -23.31 14.83
C PRO A 525 -1.28 -23.42 16.18
N GLU A 526 -1.91 -24.13 17.13
CA GLU A 526 -1.35 -24.32 18.47
C GLU A 526 0.12 -24.52 18.24
N GLN A 527 0.94 -23.64 18.82
CA GLN A 527 2.37 -23.80 18.70
C GLN A 527 2.59 -25.25 19.09
N THR A 528 2.81 -26.10 18.10
CA THR A 528 3.25 -27.46 18.40
C THR A 528 4.46 -27.21 19.24
N THR A 529 4.27 -27.33 20.55
CA THR A 529 5.33 -27.27 21.52
C THR A 529 6.31 -28.29 20.97
N LEU A 530 7.36 -27.79 20.33
CA LEU A 530 8.50 -28.65 20.02
C LEU A 530 8.78 -29.37 21.31
N PRO A 531 8.90 -30.71 21.31
CA PRO A 531 9.27 -31.42 22.52
C PRO A 531 10.43 -30.67 23.13
N SER A 532 10.30 -30.29 24.40
CA SER A 532 11.26 -29.48 25.16
C SER A 532 12.57 -30.27 25.45
N THR A 533 12.97 -31.11 24.54
CA THR A 533 14.24 -31.82 24.50
C THR A 533 15.02 -31.28 23.30
N ILE A 534 15.72 -30.16 23.53
CA ILE A 534 16.90 -29.84 22.73
C ILE A 534 18.00 -30.73 23.34
N GLU A 535 18.31 -31.82 22.68
CA GLU A 535 19.56 -32.52 22.92
C GLU A 535 20.71 -31.59 22.51
N ILE A 536 21.31 -30.91 23.48
CA ILE A 536 22.55 -30.16 23.27
C ILE A 536 23.66 -31.22 23.25
N VAL A 537 23.98 -31.71 22.05
CA VAL A 537 25.21 -32.50 21.88
C VAL A 537 26.39 -31.53 21.87
N SER A 538 27.02 -31.32 23.01
CA SER A 538 28.25 -30.56 23.11
C SER A 538 29.43 -31.46 22.76
N TYR A 539 30.02 -31.25 21.58
CA TYR A 539 31.28 -31.88 21.21
C TYR A 539 32.45 -31.14 21.90
N VAL A 540 33.04 -31.78 22.89
CA VAL A 540 34.33 -31.34 23.42
C VAL A 540 35.41 -32.06 22.65
N GLN A 541 36.11 -31.35 21.76
CA GLN A 541 37.25 -31.88 21.05
C GLN A 541 38.48 -31.90 21.96
N HIS A 542 38.82 -33.07 22.52
CA HIS A 542 40.12 -33.29 23.13
C HIS A 542 41.13 -33.77 22.08
N SER A 543 42.32 -33.19 22.11
CA SER A 543 43.43 -33.43 21.19
C SER A 543 44.16 -34.78 21.38
N SER A 544 43.46 -35.84 21.77
CA SER A 544 43.98 -37.18 21.79
C SER A 544 42.85 -38.19 21.52
N GLY A 545 42.89 -38.79 20.34
CA GLY A 545 41.85 -39.62 19.79
C GLY A 545 41.50 -40.86 20.61
N SER A 546 40.39 -40.78 21.31
CA SER A 546 39.58 -41.92 21.74
C SER A 546 38.19 -41.43 22.11
N ILE A 547 37.19 -42.02 21.47
CA ILE A 547 35.76 -41.76 21.73
C ILE A 547 35.38 -42.59 22.96
N VAL A 548 34.81 -41.92 23.98
CA VAL A 548 34.15 -42.59 25.12
C VAL A 548 32.73 -42.08 25.13
N GLU A 549 31.76 -42.97 24.96
CA GLU A 549 30.35 -42.74 25.18
C GLU A 549 30.11 -42.53 26.69
N GLU A 550 29.56 -41.39 27.06
CA GLU A 550 29.06 -41.14 28.41
C GLU A 550 27.55 -40.93 28.39
N THR A 551 26.88 -41.63 29.26
CA THR A 551 25.44 -41.77 29.45
C THR A 551 24.75 -40.52 29.90
N THR A 552 23.55 -40.27 29.37
CA THR A 552 22.63 -39.15 29.62
C THR A 552 22.05 -39.22 31.02
N GLU A 553 22.23 -38.18 31.84
CA GLU A 553 21.39 -37.91 33.00
C GLU A 553 20.33 -36.89 32.64
N THR A 554 19.06 -37.26 32.85
CA THR A 554 17.90 -36.43 32.62
C THR A 554 17.65 -35.55 33.85
N LEU A 555 17.86 -34.25 33.71
CA LEU A 555 17.46 -33.26 34.75
C LEU A 555 16.06 -32.76 34.44
N VAL A 556 15.08 -33.18 35.21
CA VAL A 556 13.73 -32.64 35.22
C VAL A 556 13.73 -31.43 36.17
N GLN A 557 13.67 -30.23 35.62
CA GLN A 557 13.36 -29.04 36.41
C GLN A 557 11.86 -28.76 36.39
N THR A 558 11.19 -29.01 37.50
CA THR A 558 9.83 -28.58 37.78
C THR A 558 9.89 -27.12 38.25
N THR A 559 9.38 -26.18 37.48
CA THR A 559 9.25 -24.79 37.92
C THR A 559 7.95 -24.65 38.70
N VAL A 560 8.06 -24.53 40.01
CA VAL A 560 6.97 -24.06 40.89
C VAL A 560 7.03 -22.54 40.91
N GLN A 561 5.97 -21.88 40.47
CA GLN A 561 5.80 -20.43 40.65
C GLN A 561 5.45 -20.15 42.10
N GLU A 562 6.39 -19.63 42.87
CA GLU A 562 6.10 -18.88 44.07
C GLU A 562 6.16 -17.38 43.76
N THR A 563 5.02 -16.75 43.89
CA THR A 563 4.86 -15.29 43.85
C THR A 563 5.38 -14.72 45.19
N GLN A 564 6.57 -14.23 45.25
CA GLN A 564 7.02 -13.35 46.37
C GLN A 564 6.85 -11.89 45.94
N GLN A 565 5.97 -11.20 46.67
CA GLN A 565 5.87 -9.75 46.69
C GLN A 565 7.18 -9.19 47.24
N LEU A 566 7.96 -8.51 46.41
CA LEU A 566 9.04 -7.65 46.82
C LEU A 566 8.47 -6.25 47.06
N GLU A 567 8.41 -5.84 48.33
CA GLU A 567 8.25 -4.45 48.73
C GLU A 567 9.50 -3.66 48.29
N ILE A 568 9.28 -2.77 47.32
CA ILE A 568 10.31 -1.80 46.90
C ILE A 568 10.18 -0.60 47.83
N THR A 569 11.10 -0.46 48.76
CA THR A 569 11.35 0.78 49.50
C THR A 569 12.08 1.74 48.58
N THR A 570 11.43 2.82 48.24
CA THR A 570 12.01 3.96 47.55
C THR A 570 12.93 4.74 48.49
N PRO A 571 14.17 5.08 48.10
CA PRO A 571 14.94 6.04 48.85
C PRO A 571 14.42 7.47 48.63
N GLU A 572 14.38 8.26 49.70
CA GLU A 572 14.04 9.68 49.67
C GLU A 572 14.98 10.46 48.73
N PRO A 573 14.47 11.47 48.01
CA PRO A 573 15.31 12.31 47.16
C PRO A 573 16.13 13.30 47.99
N GLU A 574 17.42 13.35 47.73
CA GLU A 574 18.31 14.40 48.22
C GLU A 574 17.87 15.78 47.69
N VAL A 575 17.75 16.70 48.62
CA VAL A 575 17.42 18.12 48.39
C VAL A 575 18.63 18.82 47.79
N ILE A 576 18.52 19.22 46.52
CA ILE A 576 19.47 20.15 45.89
C ILE A 576 18.93 21.57 46.10
N PRO A 577 19.73 22.53 46.63
CA PRO A 577 19.26 23.90 46.89
C PRO A 577 19.10 24.68 45.57
N GLU A 578 18.00 25.43 45.51
CA GLU A 578 17.67 26.35 44.41
C GLU A 578 18.69 27.47 44.25
N PRO A 579 19.03 27.91 43.05
CA PRO A 579 19.75 29.16 42.82
C PRO A 579 18.81 30.36 42.91
N VAL A 580 19.26 31.37 43.59
CA VAL A 580 18.60 32.67 43.83
C VAL A 580 18.39 33.43 42.51
N PRO A 581 17.23 34.10 42.32
CA PRO A 581 16.96 34.85 41.08
C PRO A 581 17.61 36.25 41.12
N GLU A 582 18.34 36.58 40.08
CA GLU A 582 18.68 37.99 39.78
C GLU A 582 17.50 38.67 39.05
N LEU A 583 17.13 39.83 39.57
CA LEU A 583 16.10 40.74 39.10
C LEU A 583 16.59 41.64 37.94
N PRO A 584 15.69 42.23 37.17
CA PRO A 584 15.91 42.73 35.83
C PRO A 584 16.29 44.21 35.76
N SER A 585 16.91 44.59 34.66
CA SER A 585 17.01 46.00 34.25
C SER A 585 16.19 46.26 32.99
N VAL A 586 15.18 47.07 33.15
CA VAL A 586 14.43 47.80 32.12
C VAL A 586 15.20 49.12 31.85
N PRO A 587 15.19 49.69 30.60
CA PRO A 587 14.12 50.61 30.31
C PRO A 587 13.58 50.62 28.85
N GLU A 588 12.30 50.82 28.75
CA GLU A 588 11.64 51.58 27.69
C GLU A 588 12.09 53.07 27.74
N PRO A 589 11.89 53.83 26.63
CA PRO A 589 10.60 54.44 26.42
C PRO A 589 10.15 54.65 24.96
N VAL A 590 8.86 54.63 24.77
CA VAL A 590 8.00 55.29 23.80
C VAL A 590 7.92 56.80 24.23
N PRO A 591 7.39 57.80 23.47
CA PRO A 591 6.55 57.77 22.25
C PRO A 591 6.68 59.02 21.31
N VAL A 592 5.69 59.13 20.43
CA VAL A 592 4.99 60.35 19.93
C VAL A 592 5.33 60.86 18.54
N GLY A 593 4.27 60.94 17.73
CA GLY A 593 4.16 61.84 16.61
C GLY A 593 3.05 61.49 15.62
N GLN A 594 1.81 61.81 16.00
CA GLN A 594 0.69 61.96 15.07
C GLN A 594 0.95 63.11 14.10
N SER A 595 0.55 62.96 12.83
CA SER A 595 -0.24 64.01 12.15
C SER A 595 -0.95 63.46 10.94
N VAL A 596 -2.21 63.63 11.01
CA VAL A 596 -3.26 63.64 10.01
C VAL A 596 -2.97 64.72 8.98
N VAL A 597 -3.36 64.53 7.70
CA VAL A 597 -4.17 65.45 6.89
C VAL A 597 -4.41 64.88 5.48
N ASP A 598 -5.65 64.64 5.17
CA ASP A 598 -6.47 64.91 3.99
C ASP A 598 -6.02 64.59 2.55
N ALA A 599 -7.00 63.95 1.91
CA ALA A 599 -7.23 63.91 0.45
C ALA A 599 -7.65 65.30 -0.07
N PRO A 600 -7.69 65.58 -1.39
CA PRO A 600 -8.82 65.14 -2.20
C PRO A 600 -8.56 64.90 -3.72
N LEU A 601 -9.44 64.11 -4.29
CA LEU A 601 -10.21 64.18 -5.54
C LEU A 601 -9.68 65.01 -6.74
N ASN A 602 -9.75 64.35 -7.87
CA ASN A 602 -10.20 64.73 -9.24
C ASN A 602 -9.22 64.24 -10.30
N GLY A 603 -9.63 63.67 -11.42
CA GLY A 603 -10.84 63.76 -12.22
C GLY A 603 -10.59 63.03 -13.54
N VAL A 604 -11.58 62.40 -13.94
CA VAL A 604 -12.13 62.15 -15.28
C VAL A 604 -11.31 62.59 -16.46
N LYS A 605 -11.07 61.66 -17.45
CA LYS A 605 -11.56 61.85 -18.82
C LYS A 605 -11.49 60.58 -19.65
N GLU A 606 -12.64 60.20 -20.15
CA GLU A 606 -12.89 59.39 -21.34
C GLU A 606 -12.30 60.02 -22.58
N SER A 607 -11.87 59.19 -23.52
CA SER A 607 -12.05 59.47 -24.92
C SER A 607 -12.17 58.20 -25.73
N GLN A 608 -13.39 58.01 -26.22
CA GLN A 608 -13.70 57.18 -27.39
C GLN A 608 -13.03 57.78 -28.62
N VAL A 609 -12.60 56.96 -29.56
CA VAL A 609 -12.84 57.16 -31.00
C VAL A 609 -12.80 55.84 -31.74
N ASN A 610 -13.83 55.66 -32.55
CA ASN A 610 -14.12 54.66 -33.56
C ASN A 610 -13.09 54.51 -34.66
N GLY A 611 -13.18 53.41 -35.37
CA GLY A 611 -12.72 53.37 -36.76
C GLY A 611 -12.58 51.97 -37.37
N ASN A 612 -13.62 51.51 -37.96
CA ASN A 612 -13.77 50.49 -39.02
C ASN A 612 -12.61 50.31 -39.99
N HIS A 613 -12.33 49.12 -40.46
CA HIS A 613 -12.59 48.56 -41.79
C HIS A 613 -11.77 47.31 -42.14
N ASP A 614 -12.50 46.26 -42.48
CA ASP A 614 -12.38 45.32 -43.59
C ASP A 614 -11.01 44.88 -44.15
N LYS A 615 -10.81 43.57 -44.20
CA LYS A 615 -10.85 42.68 -45.37
C LYS A 615 -10.16 41.34 -45.13
N LYS A 616 -10.94 40.28 -45.35
CA LYS A 616 -10.42 38.95 -45.76
C LYS A 616 -9.80 39.06 -47.17
N PRO A 617 -8.87 38.17 -47.53
CA PRO A 617 -9.35 37.10 -48.40
C PRO A 617 -8.84 35.67 -48.05
N ARG A 618 -9.67 34.75 -48.46
CA ARG A 618 -9.46 33.31 -48.61
C ARG A 618 -8.37 33.02 -49.63
N THR A 619 -7.59 31.94 -49.45
CA THR A 619 -7.24 31.05 -50.53
C THR A 619 -7.20 29.62 -50.06
N SER A 620 -8.14 28.86 -50.61
CA SER A 620 -8.16 27.42 -50.71
C SER A 620 -7.07 26.91 -51.64
N ASN A 621 -6.36 25.87 -51.26
CA ASN A 621 -5.65 25.02 -52.21
C ASN A 621 -6.20 23.58 -52.08
N GLU A 622 -7.05 23.26 -53.09
CA GLU A 622 -7.40 21.90 -53.46
C GLU A 622 -6.15 21.16 -53.95
N ILE A 623 -5.87 20.00 -53.38
CA ILE A 623 -4.93 19.03 -53.98
C ILE A 623 -5.76 17.98 -54.70
N LYS A 624 -5.68 17.95 -56.02
CA LYS A 624 -6.22 16.95 -56.91
C LYS A 624 -5.54 15.62 -56.66
N MET A 625 -6.38 14.59 -56.42
CA MET A 625 -5.94 13.19 -56.54
C MET A 625 -5.66 12.87 -58.01
N VAL A 626 -4.47 12.34 -58.30
CA VAL A 626 -4.19 11.61 -59.51
C VAL A 626 -4.09 10.12 -59.14
N GLN A 627 -5.05 9.36 -59.60
CA GLN A 627 -4.96 7.89 -59.61
C GLN A 627 -3.98 7.48 -60.72
N ASN A 628 -2.99 6.69 -60.37
CA ASN A 628 -2.36 5.78 -61.33
C ASN A 628 -2.12 4.42 -60.68
N SER A 629 -2.51 3.46 -61.41
CA SER A 629 -2.50 2.03 -61.14
C SER A 629 -1.09 1.44 -61.14
N ASN A 630 -0.92 0.44 -60.25
CA ASN A 630 0.13 -0.58 -60.23
C ASN A 630 1.44 -0.23 -59.50
N GLY A 631 1.66 -0.92 -58.40
CA GLY A 631 2.98 -1.14 -57.78
C GLY A 631 3.05 -0.76 -56.32
N ASN A 632 3.55 -1.68 -55.49
CA ASN A 632 3.82 -1.55 -54.09
C ASN A 632 4.36 -0.16 -53.66
N PRO A 633 3.86 0.40 -52.56
CA PRO A 633 4.47 1.61 -52.02
C PRO A 633 5.82 1.26 -51.38
N LYS A 634 6.86 1.90 -51.91
CA LYS A 634 8.16 2.01 -51.26
C LYS A 634 8.10 3.16 -50.25
N ASP A 635 8.54 2.92 -49.04
CA ASP A 635 8.68 3.91 -48.00
C ASP A 635 9.56 5.09 -48.42
N VAL A 636 8.99 6.27 -48.32
CA VAL A 636 9.73 7.53 -48.48
C VAL A 636 10.12 8.05 -47.09
N ILE A 637 11.36 7.81 -46.69
CA ILE A 637 11.94 8.36 -45.46
C ILE A 637 12.19 9.86 -45.68
N ARG A 638 11.60 10.72 -44.82
CA ARG A 638 11.91 12.14 -44.77
C ARG A 638 13.07 12.40 -43.83
N ALA A 639 14.03 13.19 -44.22
CA ALA A 639 15.31 13.45 -43.55
C ALA A 639 15.24 14.27 -42.24
N ASN A 640 14.10 14.34 -41.55
CA ASN A 640 13.91 15.10 -40.30
C ASN A 640 13.07 14.38 -39.26
N ASP A 641 12.90 13.07 -39.33
CA ASP A 641 12.26 12.33 -38.25
C ASP A 641 13.32 12.01 -37.19
N PRO A 642 13.00 12.21 -35.87
CA PRO A 642 13.90 11.78 -34.80
C PRO A 642 14.08 10.28 -34.82
N PRO A 643 15.18 9.71 -34.32
CA PRO A 643 15.40 8.28 -34.29
C PRO A 643 14.28 7.61 -33.49
N GLU A 644 13.73 6.54 -34.04
CA GLU A 644 12.78 5.68 -33.34
C GLU A 644 13.50 5.04 -32.15
N ASP A 645 13.07 5.42 -30.94
CA ASP A 645 13.43 4.68 -29.73
C ASP A 645 12.80 3.27 -29.82
N ASP A 646 13.62 2.25 -29.62
CA ASP A 646 13.23 0.85 -29.48
C ASP A 646 12.45 0.63 -28.17
N LEU A 647 11.26 1.24 -28.06
CA LEU A 647 10.28 0.88 -27.05
C LEU A 647 9.30 -0.14 -27.67
N PRO A 648 8.97 -1.22 -26.97
CA PRO A 648 8.02 -2.19 -27.49
C PRO A 648 6.65 -1.54 -27.70
N LYS A 649 6.32 -1.26 -28.94
CA LYS A 649 5.01 -0.77 -29.39
C LYS A 649 4.02 -1.93 -29.31
N ASN A 650 2.94 -1.70 -28.63
CA ASN A 650 1.75 -2.54 -28.41
C ASN A 650 1.72 -3.31 -27.07
N ILE A 651 1.44 -2.58 -26.03
CA ILE A 651 0.86 -3.13 -24.82
C ILE A 651 -0.67 -2.99 -24.97
N GLY A 652 -1.30 -4.02 -25.51
CA GLY A 652 -2.73 -4.00 -25.81
C GLY A 652 -3.64 -4.01 -24.58
N VAL A 653 -4.82 -3.46 -24.76
CA VAL A 653 -5.93 -3.24 -23.80
C VAL A 653 -6.40 -4.51 -23.06
N ASN A 654 -5.97 -5.71 -23.47
CA ASN A 654 -6.38 -6.99 -22.87
C ASN A 654 -5.65 -7.35 -21.57
N LYS A 655 -4.82 -6.45 -21.03
CA LYS A 655 -3.93 -6.77 -19.93
C LYS A 655 -4.61 -6.99 -18.57
N PHE A 656 -5.61 -6.18 -18.27
CA PHE A 656 -6.33 -6.24 -16.99
C PHE A 656 -7.47 -7.24 -16.95
N VAL A 657 -8.11 -7.49 -18.09
CA VAL A 657 -9.26 -8.40 -18.22
C VAL A 657 -8.90 -9.80 -17.75
N ASN A 658 -7.68 -10.27 -18.03
CA ASN A 658 -7.29 -11.66 -17.76
C ASN A 658 -7.07 -12.01 -16.29
N PHE A 659 -6.61 -11.06 -15.43
CA PHE A 659 -6.43 -11.36 -14.01
C PHE A 659 -7.76 -11.59 -13.31
N PHE A 660 -8.69 -10.68 -13.51
CA PHE A 660 -9.99 -10.76 -12.87
C PHE A 660 -10.93 -11.76 -13.55
N GLU A 661 -10.78 -12.03 -14.86
CA GLU A 661 -11.46 -13.16 -15.54
C GLU A 661 -10.93 -14.51 -15.06
N SER A 662 -9.64 -14.61 -14.68
CA SER A 662 -9.09 -15.83 -14.10
C SER A 662 -9.63 -16.09 -12.70
N LEU A 663 -9.98 -15.03 -11.96
CA LEU A 663 -10.70 -15.12 -10.70
C LEU A 663 -12.17 -15.54 -10.87
N GLY A 664 -12.74 -15.39 -12.08
CA GLY A 664 -14.15 -15.67 -12.41
C GLY A 664 -14.44 -17.01 -13.12
N GLY A 665 -13.43 -17.82 -13.39
CA GLY A 665 -13.59 -19.16 -13.98
C GLY A 665 -14.08 -19.16 -15.44
N LYS A 666 -13.42 -19.93 -16.27
CA LYS A 666 -13.84 -20.20 -17.66
C LYS A 666 -15.30 -20.66 -17.73
N LYS A 667 -16.05 -20.12 -18.68
CA LYS A 667 -17.40 -20.58 -19.07
C LYS A 667 -17.38 -22.05 -19.44
#